data_028c382f296b85c4d8b921964fb90247
#
_entry.id   028c382f296b85c4d8b921964fb90247
#
_cell.length_a   1.000
_cell.length_b   1.000
_cell.length_c   1.000
_cell.angle_alpha   90.00
_cell.angle_beta   90.00
_cell.angle_gamma   90.00
#
_symmetry.space_group_name_H-M   'P 1'
#
loop_
_entity.id
_entity.type
_entity.pdbx_description
1 polymer ?
#
loop_
_entity_poly.entity_id
_entity_poly.type
_entity_poly.pdbx_seq_one_letter_code
_entity_poly.pdbx_strand_id
1 'polypeptide(L)'
;MKKLLTILLTVIVLGAFAQIEKNNKSSLSIEQIMQDPAQWIGTSPSDIEWNDAGTKIYFEWNPERDTLSSLYSWSLDTKKIEKVSIEEKQKMSGRFADYNKDRTQKVFIRNGNIVLADLKKGTERQLTDWLQRASSPEFVMNESRIAFTLDNNLYTIDPETAMIRQITNFGEDSERPEARKSEQAEWLEKQQKDLFVVLNEREAKSKARENQRKKEEVEEPLKINTGKKRIAGITLSPGGNFVIYSMFERANNAKSTSVTHFVTESGYTEERNARVKVGSPQSSVEMGIFDVKNNKTIKIKTDQIPGLKDLPDYLRDYPERMPEDSSEMKNRDVNLTGPLWNETEDLAVVVALSTDNKDRWILLLDPETGDLELLDRQRDEAWIGGPGIGGWGFSAGEIGWMPDGKSVWFHSEESGYSHLYAVDIHSKKKTQLTSGEFEVSNASISNDKKYFYFTANKVHPGVTHFYRMPVWGGDLTQITSMEGGNEVSLSPDEKHLAIRYSTGNQPWELYLQTNKAGATATQLTQSTTEEFKAYPWRMPEYITFTASDGAEVHARLYRPQSAAEQGPAVIFVHGAGYLQNAHKWWSEYFHEYQFHNILADNGYTVLDIDYRGSAGYGRDWRTGIYRHMGGLDLSDQVDGAKMLVEKYNVSPQRIGLYGGSYGGFITLMAMFNEPEVFTAGAALRSVTDWAHYNHGYTANILNTPAEDSIAYVQSSPIYFAEGLQGALLMCHGMVDDNVQFQDIVRLTQRFIELGKENWELAVYPVESHGFVEPSSWTDEYKRIFKLFEENLK
;
A
#
# COMPACT_ATOMS: atom_id res chain seq x y z
N MET A 1 -28.00 -33.39 -67.26
CA MET A 1 -27.77 -33.91 -65.90
C MET A 1 -26.38 -33.55 -65.37
N LYS A 2 -25.26 -33.77 -66.09
CA LYS A 2 -23.90 -33.46 -65.56
C LYS A 2 -23.62 -31.97 -65.25
N LYS A 3 -24.18 -31.03 -66.01
CA LYS A 3 -24.01 -29.56 -65.75
C LYS A 3 -24.83 -29.09 -64.52
N LEU A 4 -25.99 -29.68 -64.24
CA LEU A 4 -26.77 -29.35 -63.05
C LEU A 4 -26.14 -29.86 -61.78
N LEU A 5 -25.45 -31.02 -61.86
CA LEU A 5 -24.79 -31.61 -60.70
C LEU A 5 -23.53 -30.82 -60.30
N THR A 6 -22.80 -30.23 -61.23
CA THR A 6 -21.63 -29.40 -60.99
C THR A 6 -22.01 -28.06 -60.36
N ILE A 7 -23.09 -27.45 -60.76
CA ILE A 7 -23.60 -26.19 -60.16
C ILE A 7 -24.10 -26.46 -58.73
N LEU A 8 -24.77 -27.58 -58.49
CA LEU A 8 -25.23 -27.94 -57.15
C LEU A 8 -24.08 -28.27 -56.17
N LEU A 9 -23.00 -28.92 -56.67
CA LEU A 9 -21.81 -29.16 -55.83
C LEU A 9 -21.03 -27.86 -55.54
N THR A 10 -20.94 -26.93 -56.50
CA THR A 10 -20.27 -25.64 -56.31
C THR A 10 -21.02 -24.71 -55.32
N VAL A 11 -22.34 -24.73 -55.32
CA VAL A 11 -23.15 -23.97 -54.35
C VAL A 11 -23.07 -24.60 -52.97
N ILE A 12 -23.02 -25.93 -52.82
CA ILE A 12 -22.87 -26.59 -51.54
C ILE A 12 -21.45 -26.36 -50.97
N VAL A 13 -20.39 -26.37 -51.79
CA VAL A 13 -19.03 -26.09 -51.36
C VAL A 13 -18.84 -24.63 -50.95
N LEU A 14 -19.43 -23.67 -51.70
CA LEU A 14 -19.40 -22.25 -51.32
C LEU A 14 -20.25 -21.97 -50.07
N GLY A 15 -21.39 -22.67 -49.87
CA GLY A 15 -22.18 -22.59 -48.65
C GLY A 15 -21.43 -23.20 -47.43
N ALA A 16 -20.67 -24.29 -47.60
CA ALA A 16 -19.87 -24.88 -46.55
C ALA A 16 -18.63 -24.01 -46.18
N PHE A 17 -17.97 -23.39 -47.13
CA PHE A 17 -16.91 -22.42 -46.86
C PHE A 17 -17.41 -21.17 -46.18
N ALA A 18 -18.59 -20.62 -46.59
CA ALA A 18 -19.22 -19.47 -45.94
C ALA A 18 -19.72 -19.79 -44.52
N GLN A 19 -20.02 -21.07 -44.22
CA GLN A 19 -20.40 -21.53 -42.89
C GLN A 19 -19.16 -21.89 -42.02
N ILE A 20 -18.06 -22.30 -42.66
CA ILE A 20 -16.80 -22.56 -42.00
C ILE A 20 -16.10 -21.24 -41.62
N GLU A 21 -16.17 -20.20 -42.41
CA GLU A 21 -15.65 -18.87 -42.03
C GLU A 21 -16.50 -18.17 -40.95
N LYS A 22 -17.75 -18.52 -40.78
CA LYS A 22 -18.61 -17.98 -39.71
C LYS A 22 -18.45 -18.69 -38.37
N ASN A 23 -17.82 -19.87 -38.30
CA ASN A 23 -17.77 -20.71 -37.09
C ASN A 23 -16.37 -20.79 -36.45
N ASN A 24 -15.41 -19.93 -36.79
CA ASN A 24 -14.09 -19.95 -36.19
C ASN A 24 -13.72 -18.65 -35.45
N LYS A 25 -14.72 -17.89 -34.95
CA LYS A 25 -14.47 -16.97 -33.83
C LYS A 25 -14.86 -17.72 -32.56
N SER A 26 -13.92 -18.09 -31.74
CA SER A 26 -14.21 -18.45 -30.35
C SER A 26 -14.81 -17.20 -29.71
N SER A 27 -16.13 -17.18 -29.58
CA SER A 27 -16.81 -16.10 -28.89
C SER A 27 -16.47 -16.19 -27.43
N LEU A 28 -15.75 -15.18 -26.94
CA LEU A 28 -15.47 -15.06 -25.52
C LEU A 28 -16.81 -14.92 -24.78
N SER A 29 -17.01 -15.64 -23.68
CA SER A 29 -18.21 -15.53 -22.85
C SER A 29 -17.91 -14.99 -21.47
N ILE A 30 -18.92 -14.42 -20.82
CA ILE A 30 -18.79 -13.90 -19.44
C ILE A 30 -18.40 -15.02 -18.50
N GLU A 31 -19.02 -16.21 -18.63
CA GLU A 31 -18.70 -17.38 -17.82
C GLU A 31 -17.22 -17.78 -17.95
N GLN A 32 -16.68 -17.65 -19.14
CA GLN A 32 -15.28 -18.02 -19.40
C GLN A 32 -14.31 -17.05 -18.75
N ILE A 33 -14.52 -15.76 -18.89
CA ILE A 33 -13.61 -14.74 -18.33
C ILE A 33 -13.72 -14.59 -16.81
N MET A 34 -14.79 -15.09 -16.21
CA MET A 34 -15.02 -15.06 -14.75
C MET A 34 -14.69 -16.40 -14.06
N GLN A 35 -14.05 -17.33 -14.74
CA GLN A 35 -13.50 -18.54 -14.12
C GLN A 35 -12.34 -18.16 -13.18
N ASP A 36 -11.95 -19.12 -12.34
CA ASP A 36 -10.73 -19.00 -11.55
C ASP A 36 -9.54 -18.57 -12.45
N PRO A 37 -8.91 -17.43 -12.20
CA PRO A 37 -7.81 -16.93 -13.03
C PRO A 37 -6.65 -17.92 -13.17
N ALA A 38 -6.36 -18.68 -12.11
CA ALA A 38 -5.29 -19.69 -12.16
C ALA A 38 -5.57 -20.81 -13.17
N GLN A 39 -6.85 -21.12 -13.39
CA GLN A 39 -7.30 -22.14 -14.34
C GLN A 39 -7.46 -21.60 -15.75
N TRP A 40 -7.96 -20.36 -15.87
CA TRP A 40 -8.28 -19.72 -17.16
C TRP A 40 -7.09 -18.97 -17.77
N ILE A 41 -6.50 -18.02 -17.03
CA ILE A 41 -5.37 -17.20 -17.50
C ILE A 41 -4.05 -17.94 -17.32
N GLY A 42 -3.89 -18.57 -16.16
CA GLY A 42 -2.63 -19.09 -15.61
C GLY A 42 -2.10 -18.18 -14.50
N THR A 43 -1.11 -18.64 -13.77
CA THR A 43 -0.54 -17.93 -12.62
C THR A 43 0.78 -17.29 -13.00
N SER A 44 0.84 -15.97 -12.95
CA SER A 44 2.08 -15.20 -13.14
C SER A 44 3.08 -15.47 -12.01
N PRO A 45 4.40 -15.48 -12.28
CA PRO A 45 5.43 -15.54 -11.23
C PRO A 45 5.32 -14.33 -10.28
N SER A 46 5.50 -14.58 -8.99
CA SER A 46 5.47 -13.55 -7.93
C SER A 46 6.57 -13.77 -6.90
N ASP A 47 6.72 -12.85 -5.97
CA ASP A 47 7.68 -12.93 -4.84
C ASP A 47 9.10 -13.32 -5.29
N ILE A 48 9.65 -12.52 -6.22
CA ILE A 48 10.93 -12.81 -6.87
C ILE A 48 12.08 -12.42 -5.93
N GLU A 49 12.90 -13.40 -5.56
CA GLU A 49 14.04 -13.24 -4.66
C GLU A 49 15.30 -13.91 -5.23
N TRP A 50 16.47 -13.30 -5.01
CA TRP A 50 17.74 -13.90 -5.30
C TRP A 50 18.29 -14.66 -4.08
N ASN A 51 19.05 -15.74 -4.34
CA ASN A 51 19.90 -16.27 -3.29
C ASN A 51 21.09 -15.33 -3.03
N ASP A 52 21.74 -15.47 -1.85
CA ASP A 52 22.86 -14.60 -1.46
C ASP A 52 24.02 -14.58 -2.47
N ALA A 53 24.24 -15.67 -3.18
CA ALA A 53 25.29 -15.80 -4.19
C ALA A 53 24.95 -15.14 -5.55
N GLY A 54 23.71 -14.68 -5.74
CA GLY A 54 23.25 -14.14 -7.03
C GLY A 54 23.20 -15.16 -8.17
N THR A 55 23.11 -16.44 -7.85
CA THR A 55 23.17 -17.56 -8.84
C THR A 55 21.85 -18.26 -9.06
N LYS A 56 20.88 -18.06 -8.18
CA LYS A 56 19.53 -18.60 -8.27
C LYS A 56 18.50 -17.50 -8.04
N ILE A 57 17.38 -17.55 -8.78
CA ILE A 57 16.18 -16.74 -8.58
C ILE A 57 15.11 -17.67 -8.01
N TYR A 58 14.51 -17.32 -6.87
CA TYR A 58 13.35 -17.97 -6.30
C TYR A 58 12.10 -17.16 -6.62
N PHE A 59 10.97 -17.83 -6.85
CA PHE A 59 9.69 -17.20 -7.11
C PHE A 59 8.53 -18.15 -6.84
N GLU A 60 7.41 -17.62 -6.37
CA GLU A 60 6.16 -18.38 -6.24
C GLU A 60 5.49 -18.49 -7.62
N TRP A 61 5.02 -19.70 -7.97
CA TRP A 61 4.40 -19.98 -9.26
C TRP A 61 3.48 -21.19 -9.20
N ASN A 62 2.52 -21.30 -10.14
CA ASN A 62 1.60 -22.44 -10.22
C ASN A 62 1.41 -22.92 -11.67
N PRO A 63 2.46 -23.41 -12.36
CA PRO A 63 2.35 -23.89 -13.74
C PRO A 63 1.54 -25.17 -13.88
N GLU A 64 1.42 -25.95 -12.79
CA GLU A 64 0.70 -27.23 -12.74
C GLU A 64 -0.79 -27.05 -12.46
N ARG A 65 -1.23 -25.82 -12.18
CA ARG A 65 -2.62 -25.45 -11.79
C ARG A 65 -3.11 -26.25 -10.57
N ASP A 66 -2.23 -26.45 -9.61
CA ASP A 66 -2.56 -27.02 -8.30
C ASP A 66 -3.45 -26.05 -7.49
N THR A 67 -4.03 -26.56 -6.41
CA THR A 67 -4.81 -25.72 -5.48
C THR A 67 -4.01 -24.56 -4.88
N LEU A 68 -2.70 -24.73 -4.70
CA LEU A 68 -1.81 -23.72 -4.13
C LEU A 68 -0.58 -23.53 -5.02
N SER A 69 -0.08 -22.30 -5.05
CA SER A 69 1.22 -21.99 -5.63
C SER A 69 2.34 -22.69 -4.87
N SER A 70 3.44 -22.92 -5.54
CA SER A 70 4.66 -23.52 -4.98
C SER A 70 5.86 -22.64 -5.27
N LEU A 71 6.88 -22.76 -4.43
CA LEU A 71 8.15 -22.08 -4.64
C LEU A 71 8.94 -22.81 -5.72
N TYR A 72 9.37 -22.10 -6.73
CA TYR A 72 10.26 -22.54 -7.79
C TYR A 72 11.58 -21.80 -7.73
N SER A 73 12.61 -22.36 -8.34
CA SER A 73 13.87 -21.68 -8.54
C SER A 73 14.34 -21.81 -9.99
N TRP A 74 14.99 -20.76 -10.48
CA TRP A 74 15.74 -20.79 -11.72
C TRP A 74 17.24 -20.57 -11.43
N SER A 75 18.11 -21.37 -12.02
CA SER A 75 19.56 -21.33 -11.77
C SER A 75 20.32 -20.81 -12.98
N LEU A 76 21.27 -19.88 -12.76
CA LEU A 76 22.20 -19.36 -13.78
C LEU A 76 23.07 -20.48 -14.39
N ASP A 77 23.45 -21.47 -13.57
CA ASP A 77 24.35 -22.54 -13.98
C ASP A 77 23.65 -23.58 -14.87
N THR A 78 22.51 -24.08 -14.41
CA THR A 78 21.79 -25.15 -15.12
C THR A 78 20.80 -24.61 -16.15
N LYS A 79 20.40 -23.35 -16.05
CA LYS A 79 19.35 -22.68 -16.86
C LYS A 79 18.01 -23.42 -16.84
N LYS A 80 17.68 -24.03 -15.72
CA LYS A 80 16.44 -24.79 -15.52
C LYS A 80 15.61 -24.19 -14.42
N ILE A 81 14.29 -24.32 -14.59
CA ILE A 81 13.31 -24.08 -13.52
C ILE A 81 13.06 -25.42 -12.84
N GLU A 82 13.11 -25.41 -11.51
CA GLU A 82 12.86 -26.58 -10.68
C GLU A 82 12.00 -26.20 -9.48
N LYS A 83 11.06 -27.07 -9.09
CA LYS A 83 10.27 -26.90 -7.88
C LYS A 83 11.18 -27.06 -6.66
N VAL A 84 11.16 -26.09 -5.74
CA VAL A 84 12.01 -26.10 -4.55
C VAL A 84 11.54 -27.17 -3.58
N SER A 85 12.47 -28.02 -3.12
CA SER A 85 12.15 -29.05 -2.13
C SER A 85 11.83 -28.44 -0.76
N ILE A 86 11.11 -29.20 0.06
CA ILE A 86 10.81 -28.78 1.43
C ILE A 86 12.10 -28.58 2.22
N GLU A 87 13.10 -29.43 2.03
CA GLU A 87 14.40 -29.37 2.69
C GLU A 87 15.18 -28.11 2.29
N GLU A 88 15.11 -27.69 1.03
CA GLU A 88 15.72 -26.45 0.54
C GLU A 88 14.97 -25.23 1.12
N LYS A 89 13.63 -25.24 1.08
CA LYS A 89 12.79 -24.17 1.63
C LYS A 89 13.04 -23.98 3.14
N GLN A 90 13.21 -25.05 3.91
CA GLN A 90 13.54 -25.00 5.33
C GLN A 90 14.92 -24.40 5.64
N LYS A 91 15.85 -24.47 4.70
CA LYS A 91 17.20 -23.91 4.82
C LYS A 91 17.28 -22.44 4.40
N MET A 92 16.28 -21.94 3.67
CA MET A 92 16.27 -20.54 3.26
C MET A 92 16.22 -19.63 4.47
N SER A 93 16.92 -18.52 4.40
CA SER A 93 16.79 -17.43 5.37
C SER A 93 15.44 -16.76 5.19
N GLY A 94 14.80 -16.35 6.29
CA GLY A 94 13.62 -15.51 6.21
C GLY A 94 13.93 -14.16 5.52
N ARG A 95 12.88 -13.46 5.09
CA ARG A 95 12.97 -12.16 4.38
C ARG A 95 13.74 -11.07 5.14
N PHE A 96 13.84 -11.17 6.47
CA PHE A 96 14.50 -10.19 7.31
C PHE A 96 15.85 -10.76 7.78
N ALA A 97 16.89 -10.37 7.08
CA ALA A 97 18.25 -10.70 7.43
C ALA A 97 19.10 -9.45 7.38
N ASP A 98 20.06 -9.33 8.29
CA ASP A 98 21.03 -8.27 8.26
C ASP A 98 22.40 -8.79 7.83
N TYR A 99 23.15 -7.97 7.12
CA TYR A 99 24.47 -8.27 6.59
C TYR A 99 25.52 -7.40 7.28
N ASN A 100 26.67 -8.00 7.57
CA ASN A 100 27.81 -7.20 8.00
C ASN A 100 28.29 -6.26 6.85
N LYS A 101 29.09 -5.25 7.20
CA LYS A 101 29.53 -4.18 6.27
C LYS A 101 30.16 -4.73 4.99
N ASP A 102 30.95 -5.78 5.11
CA ASP A 102 31.63 -6.41 3.98
C ASP A 102 30.74 -7.41 3.24
N ARG A 103 29.47 -7.61 3.66
CA ARG A 103 28.54 -8.60 3.13
C ARG A 103 29.14 -10.03 3.06
N THR A 104 29.97 -10.36 4.02
CA THR A 104 30.60 -11.68 4.15
C THR A 104 29.91 -12.57 5.16
N GLN A 105 29.12 -11.96 6.03
CA GLN A 105 28.30 -12.63 7.03
C GLN A 105 26.88 -12.10 6.98
N LYS A 106 25.96 -12.95 7.40
CA LYS A 106 24.52 -12.67 7.43
C LYS A 106 23.95 -13.22 8.73
N VAL A 107 23.13 -12.43 9.41
CA VAL A 107 22.36 -12.88 10.57
C VAL A 107 20.88 -12.87 10.22
N PHE A 108 20.16 -13.90 10.63
CA PHE A 108 18.73 -14.03 10.34
C PHE A 108 18.04 -14.95 11.37
N ILE A 109 16.71 -15.01 11.29
CA ILE A 109 15.91 -15.88 12.15
C ILE A 109 15.45 -17.11 11.34
N ARG A 110 15.71 -18.30 11.93
CA ARG A 110 15.14 -19.56 11.43
C ARG A 110 14.46 -20.29 12.58
N ASN A 111 13.17 -20.60 12.43
CA ASN A 111 12.35 -21.27 13.45
C ASN A 111 12.36 -20.57 14.82
N GLY A 112 12.44 -19.23 14.84
CA GLY A 112 12.51 -18.43 16.06
C GLY A 112 13.92 -18.30 16.66
N ASN A 113 14.92 -18.95 16.08
CA ASN A 113 16.30 -18.93 16.57
C ASN A 113 17.21 -18.07 15.69
N ILE A 114 18.24 -17.50 16.28
CA ILE A 114 19.24 -16.67 15.62
C ILE A 114 20.26 -17.57 14.93
N VAL A 115 20.46 -17.35 13.64
CA VAL A 115 21.43 -18.07 12.81
C VAL A 115 22.41 -17.07 12.21
N LEU A 116 23.69 -17.36 12.32
CA LEU A 116 24.79 -16.64 11.68
C LEU A 116 25.34 -17.47 10.54
N ALA A 117 25.32 -16.92 9.33
CA ALA A 117 25.91 -17.53 8.14
C ALA A 117 27.21 -16.82 7.75
N ASP A 118 28.25 -17.58 7.43
CA ASP A 118 29.46 -17.13 6.75
C ASP A 118 29.29 -17.41 5.25
N LEU A 119 29.04 -16.36 4.49
CA LEU A 119 28.72 -16.45 3.07
C LEU A 119 29.94 -16.84 2.22
N LYS A 120 31.17 -16.56 2.68
CA LYS A 120 32.40 -16.95 1.98
C LYS A 120 32.69 -18.43 2.16
N LYS A 121 32.45 -18.98 3.35
CA LYS A 121 32.67 -20.40 3.63
C LYS A 121 31.47 -21.27 3.31
N GLY A 122 30.27 -20.66 3.12
CA GLY A 122 29.03 -21.41 2.95
C GLY A 122 28.62 -22.20 4.20
N THR A 123 28.96 -21.72 5.40
CA THR A 123 28.68 -22.38 6.66
C THR A 123 27.71 -21.58 7.50
N GLU A 124 26.84 -22.26 8.24
CA GLU A 124 25.88 -21.66 9.15
C GLU A 124 26.12 -22.14 10.58
N ARG A 125 25.88 -21.27 11.54
CA ARG A 125 25.90 -21.58 12.96
C ARG A 125 24.65 -21.02 13.64
N GLN A 126 23.85 -21.89 14.22
CA GLN A 126 22.76 -21.49 15.10
C GLN A 126 23.33 -21.00 16.43
N LEU A 127 22.98 -19.78 16.83
CA LEU A 127 23.48 -19.14 18.04
C LEU A 127 22.57 -19.36 19.25
N THR A 128 21.27 -19.61 19.00
CA THR A 128 20.28 -19.87 20.08
C THR A 128 19.50 -21.15 19.77
N ASP A 129 19.04 -21.83 20.81
CA ASP A 129 18.19 -23.02 20.72
C ASP A 129 17.16 -23.00 21.84
N TRP A 130 16.02 -22.36 21.56
CA TRP A 130 14.92 -22.17 22.49
C TRP A 130 13.54 -22.20 21.80
N LEU A 131 12.47 -22.26 22.60
CA LEU A 131 11.09 -22.24 22.10
C LEU A 131 10.54 -20.84 21.85
N GLN A 132 11.13 -19.83 22.48
CA GLN A 132 10.78 -18.43 22.26
C GLN A 132 11.20 -17.99 20.86
N ARG A 133 10.55 -16.94 20.36
CA ARG A 133 10.84 -16.43 19.02
C ARG A 133 11.59 -15.12 19.11
N ALA A 134 12.87 -15.15 18.80
CA ALA A 134 13.64 -13.94 18.55
C ALA A 134 13.18 -13.28 17.24
N SER A 135 13.37 -11.97 17.13
CA SER A 135 13.07 -11.18 15.93
C SER A 135 14.10 -10.07 15.73
N SER A 136 14.14 -9.53 14.52
CA SER A 136 14.94 -8.35 14.12
C SER A 136 16.42 -8.47 14.53
N PRO A 137 17.15 -9.52 14.13
CA PRO A 137 18.56 -9.63 14.41
C PRO A 137 19.34 -8.64 13.55
N GLU A 138 20.27 -7.90 14.14
CA GLU A 138 21.11 -6.91 13.44
C GLU A 138 22.52 -6.88 14.01
N PHE A 139 23.53 -6.62 13.18
CA PHE A 139 24.91 -6.42 13.61
C PHE A 139 25.05 -5.04 14.25
N VAL A 140 25.60 -4.98 15.46
CA VAL A 140 25.78 -3.76 16.24
C VAL A 140 27.19 -3.70 16.86
N MET A 141 27.55 -2.55 17.44
CA MET A 141 28.81 -2.36 18.15
C MET A 141 30.04 -2.76 17.31
N ASN A 142 30.11 -2.20 16.08
CA ASN A 142 31.12 -2.56 15.08
C ASN A 142 31.18 -4.07 14.78
N GLU A 143 30.01 -4.69 14.64
CA GLU A 143 29.85 -6.12 14.32
C GLU A 143 30.35 -7.09 15.41
N SER A 144 30.72 -6.56 16.59
CA SER A 144 31.13 -7.40 17.71
C SER A 144 29.97 -8.07 18.44
N ARG A 145 28.75 -7.61 18.18
CA ARG A 145 27.52 -8.12 18.77
C ARG A 145 26.42 -8.19 17.73
N ILE A 146 25.44 -9.05 18.00
CA ILE A 146 24.16 -9.12 17.28
C ILE A 146 23.08 -8.70 18.27
N ALA A 147 22.37 -7.61 17.97
CA ALA A 147 21.17 -7.22 18.70
C ALA A 147 19.97 -8.03 18.19
N PHE A 148 19.00 -8.28 19.04
CA PHE A 148 17.75 -8.94 18.70
C PHE A 148 16.66 -8.64 19.73
N THR A 149 15.42 -8.78 19.32
CA THR A 149 14.27 -8.60 20.21
C THR A 149 13.70 -9.94 20.64
N LEU A 150 13.41 -10.07 21.95
CA LEU A 150 12.76 -11.22 22.55
C LEU A 150 11.78 -10.74 23.63
N ASP A 151 10.54 -11.21 23.60
CA ASP A 151 9.50 -10.85 24.58
C ASP A 151 9.41 -9.34 24.86
N ASN A 152 9.38 -8.54 23.79
CA ASN A 152 9.36 -7.06 23.82
C ASN A 152 10.58 -6.40 24.46
N ASN A 153 11.67 -7.10 24.68
CA ASN A 153 12.92 -6.54 25.18
C ASN A 153 14.06 -6.73 24.19
N LEU A 154 15.02 -5.83 24.24
CA LEU A 154 16.22 -5.86 23.44
C LEU A 154 17.33 -6.62 24.17
N TYR A 155 17.97 -7.50 23.43
CA TYR A 155 19.12 -8.29 23.88
C TYR A 155 20.25 -8.14 22.88
N THR A 156 21.48 -8.41 23.34
CA THR A 156 22.63 -8.62 22.46
C THR A 156 23.23 -9.98 22.72
N ILE A 157 23.71 -10.63 21.64
CA ILE A 157 24.46 -11.89 21.72
C ILE A 157 25.85 -11.68 21.14
N ASP A 158 26.86 -12.21 21.83
CA ASP A 158 28.21 -12.28 21.29
C ASP A 158 28.30 -13.43 20.29
N PRO A 159 28.62 -13.16 19.01
CA PRO A 159 28.62 -14.21 17.99
C PRO A 159 29.68 -15.29 18.21
N GLU A 160 30.74 -15.05 19.00
CA GLU A 160 31.78 -16.06 19.25
C GLU A 160 31.46 -16.92 20.45
N THR A 161 31.09 -16.28 21.57
CA THR A 161 30.88 -16.96 22.85
C THR A 161 29.43 -17.35 23.10
N ALA A 162 28.49 -16.86 22.32
CA ALA A 162 27.05 -16.96 22.52
C ALA A 162 26.54 -16.36 23.83
N MET A 163 27.33 -15.46 24.48
CA MET A 163 26.92 -14.78 25.70
C MET A 163 25.83 -13.76 25.37
N ILE A 164 24.68 -13.92 26.02
CA ILE A 164 23.53 -13.03 25.86
C ILE A 164 23.52 -12.01 27.00
N ARG A 165 23.22 -10.75 26.65
CA ARG A 165 22.99 -9.64 27.57
C ARG A 165 21.66 -8.97 27.26
N GLN A 166 20.84 -8.80 28.27
CA GLN A 166 19.64 -7.98 28.20
C GLN A 166 20.01 -6.49 28.28
N ILE A 167 19.45 -5.69 27.36
CA ILE A 167 19.74 -4.25 27.27
C ILE A 167 18.58 -3.44 27.82
N THR A 168 17.32 -3.83 27.57
CA THR A 168 16.12 -3.11 28.04
C THR A 168 15.29 -3.96 28.97
N ASN A 169 14.49 -3.30 29.81
CA ASN A 169 13.57 -3.95 30.74
C ASN A 169 12.20 -3.26 30.65
N PHE A 170 11.45 -3.56 29.58
CA PHE A 170 10.08 -3.07 29.39
C PHE A 170 9.11 -3.97 30.15
N GLY A 171 8.13 -3.35 30.83
CA GLY A 171 7.11 -4.11 31.51
C GLY A 171 6.02 -3.20 32.07
N GLU A 172 4.87 -3.79 32.35
CA GLU A 172 3.82 -3.10 33.09
C GLU A 172 4.21 -2.98 34.55
N ASP A 173 3.97 -1.81 35.15
CA ASP A 173 4.10 -1.69 36.60
C ASP A 173 2.95 -2.45 37.24
N SER A 174 3.33 -3.51 37.92
CA SER A 174 2.42 -4.22 38.81
C SER A 174 2.25 -3.54 40.15
N GLU A 175 2.86 -2.38 40.36
CA GLU A 175 2.67 -1.62 41.59
C GLU A 175 1.21 -1.21 41.70
N ARG A 176 0.45 -2.02 42.42
CA ARG A 176 -0.81 -1.51 42.98
C ARG A 176 -0.42 -0.27 43.79
N PRO A 177 -1.01 0.90 43.51
CA PRO A 177 -0.78 2.05 44.39
C PRO A 177 -1.02 1.56 45.82
N GLU A 178 -0.04 1.72 46.68
CA GLU A 178 -0.24 1.42 48.11
C GLU A 178 -1.52 2.15 48.52
N ALA A 179 -2.52 1.37 48.87
CA ALA A 179 -3.78 1.95 49.29
C ALA A 179 -3.46 2.92 50.44
N ARG A 180 -3.77 4.21 50.25
CA ARG A 180 -3.59 5.20 51.30
C ARG A 180 -4.18 4.61 52.57
N LYS A 181 -3.32 4.39 53.61
CA LYS A 181 -3.76 3.89 54.89
C LYS A 181 -4.80 4.88 55.42
N SER A 182 -5.89 4.39 55.97
CA SER A 182 -6.80 5.23 56.68
C SER A 182 -6.13 5.82 57.95
N GLU A 183 -6.55 6.96 58.43
CA GLU A 183 -6.06 7.57 59.65
C GLU A 183 -6.10 6.59 60.84
N GLN A 184 -7.14 5.75 60.90
CA GLN A 184 -7.27 4.69 61.88
C GLN A 184 -6.16 3.64 61.74
N ALA A 185 -5.82 3.23 60.52
CA ALA A 185 -4.78 2.25 60.25
C ALA A 185 -3.37 2.80 60.61
N GLU A 186 -3.09 4.04 60.30
CA GLU A 186 -1.87 4.76 60.71
C GLU A 186 -1.75 4.88 62.19
N TRP A 187 -2.86 5.25 62.87
CA TRP A 187 -2.88 5.34 64.32
C TRP A 187 -2.63 3.98 64.98
N LEU A 188 -3.28 2.91 64.52
CA LEU A 188 -3.08 1.57 65.03
C LEU A 188 -1.63 1.06 64.83
N GLU A 189 -1.06 1.32 63.65
CA GLU A 189 0.35 0.96 63.36
C GLU A 189 1.31 1.69 64.30
N LYS A 190 1.08 3.00 64.49
CA LYS A 190 1.86 3.81 65.42
C LYS A 190 1.72 3.30 66.82
N GLN A 191 0.48 3.08 67.31
CA GLN A 191 0.24 2.51 68.65
C GLN A 191 0.94 1.17 68.87
N GLN A 192 0.89 0.26 67.89
CA GLN A 192 1.55 -1.03 67.98
C GLN A 192 3.08 -0.87 68.05
N LYS A 193 3.66 0.03 67.26
CA LYS A 193 5.09 0.34 67.33
C LYS A 193 5.52 1.01 68.63
N ASP A 194 4.68 1.86 69.18
CA ASP A 194 4.95 2.53 70.45
C ASP A 194 4.87 1.55 71.66
N LEU A 195 3.98 0.56 71.58
CA LEU A 195 3.78 -0.42 72.63
C LEU A 195 4.76 -1.59 72.60
N PHE A 196 5.17 -2.01 71.41
CA PHE A 196 5.95 -3.24 71.23
C PHE A 196 7.32 -2.99 70.58
N VAL A 197 8.37 -2.98 71.40
CA VAL A 197 9.76 -2.81 70.95
C VAL A 197 10.13 -3.84 69.85
N VAL A 198 9.63 -5.07 69.99
CA VAL A 198 9.88 -6.14 69.02
C VAL A 198 9.45 -5.78 67.58
N LEU A 199 8.42 -4.95 67.38
CA LEU A 199 7.99 -4.52 66.07
C LEU A 199 8.98 -3.56 65.44
N ASN A 200 9.50 -2.62 66.24
CA ASN A 200 10.53 -1.69 65.79
C ASN A 200 11.84 -2.40 65.46
N GLU A 201 12.23 -3.39 66.29
CA GLU A 201 13.40 -4.22 65.99
C GLU A 201 13.24 -5.03 64.73
N ARG A 202 12.05 -5.61 64.47
CA ARG A 202 11.74 -6.33 63.23
C ARG A 202 11.78 -5.43 62.03
N GLU A 203 11.18 -4.22 62.10
CA GLU A 203 11.24 -3.25 61.06
C GLU A 203 12.67 -2.80 60.75
N ALA A 204 13.47 -2.51 61.80
CA ALA A 204 14.87 -2.14 61.64
C ALA A 204 15.67 -3.27 60.97
N LYS A 205 15.48 -4.54 61.40
CA LYS A 205 16.10 -5.70 60.76
C LYS A 205 15.64 -5.92 59.33
N SER A 206 14.36 -5.71 59.04
CA SER A 206 13.82 -5.81 57.67
C SER A 206 14.44 -4.73 56.77
N LYS A 207 14.46 -3.45 57.21
CA LYS A 207 15.11 -2.36 56.48
C LYS A 207 16.61 -2.60 56.29
N ALA A 208 17.31 -3.13 57.32
CA ALA A 208 18.73 -3.46 57.19
C ALA A 208 18.98 -4.56 56.15
N ARG A 209 18.12 -5.60 56.11
CA ARG A 209 18.19 -6.65 55.08
C ARG A 209 17.88 -6.12 53.69
N GLU A 210 16.87 -5.28 53.56
CA GLU A 210 16.53 -4.64 52.30
C GLU A 210 17.68 -3.74 51.78
N ASN A 211 18.24 -2.92 52.65
CA ASN A 211 19.41 -2.10 52.32
C ASN A 211 20.64 -2.94 51.94
N GLN A 212 20.85 -4.07 52.62
CA GLN A 212 21.92 -5.00 52.27
C GLN A 212 21.66 -5.63 50.91
N ARG A 213 20.44 -6.11 50.65
CA ARG A 213 20.02 -6.65 49.33
C ARG A 213 20.21 -5.63 48.21
N LYS A 214 19.77 -4.37 48.40
CA LYS A 214 19.98 -3.29 47.45
C LYS A 214 21.45 -2.99 47.14
N LYS A 215 22.35 -3.22 48.08
CA LYS A 215 23.81 -3.07 47.88
C LYS A 215 24.43 -4.25 47.12
N GLU A 216 23.84 -5.42 47.26
CA GLU A 216 24.30 -6.67 46.64
C GLU A 216 23.63 -6.96 45.32
N GLU A 217 22.55 -6.23 45.00
CA GLU A 217 21.85 -6.35 43.72
C GLU A 217 22.78 -5.98 42.55
N VAL A 218 22.83 -6.84 41.56
CA VAL A 218 23.48 -6.54 40.27
C VAL A 218 22.72 -5.42 39.62
N GLU A 219 23.42 -4.48 39.01
CA GLU A 219 22.78 -3.37 38.27
C GLU A 219 21.98 -3.90 37.07
N GLU A 220 20.67 -3.84 37.21
CA GLU A 220 19.73 -4.23 36.17
C GLU A 220 19.39 -3.04 35.28
N PRO A 221 19.00 -3.27 34.00
CA PRO A 221 18.44 -2.20 33.17
C PRO A 221 17.20 -1.60 33.85
N LEU A 222 17.12 -0.27 33.81
CA LEU A 222 15.98 0.47 34.36
C LEU A 222 14.67 -0.12 33.83
N LYS A 223 13.74 -0.40 34.72
CA LYS A 223 12.39 -0.81 34.30
C LYS A 223 11.66 0.36 33.66
N ILE A 224 11.35 0.21 32.39
CA ILE A 224 10.59 1.19 31.61
C ILE A 224 9.12 0.77 31.63
N ASN A 225 8.29 1.57 32.30
CA ASN A 225 6.88 1.28 32.42
C ASN A 225 6.16 1.56 31.10
N THR A 226 5.58 0.54 30.50
CA THR A 226 4.81 0.66 29.26
C THR A 226 3.34 1.00 29.50
N GLY A 227 2.85 0.86 30.75
CA GLY A 227 1.42 0.98 31.05
C GLY A 227 0.60 0.02 30.20
N LYS A 228 -0.40 0.56 29.49
CA LYS A 228 -1.23 -0.22 28.56
C LYS A 228 -0.72 -0.21 27.10
N LYS A 229 0.41 0.46 26.85
CA LYS A 229 1.03 0.56 25.53
C LYS A 229 1.82 -0.72 25.24
N ARG A 230 1.82 -1.13 23.98
CA ARG A 230 2.67 -2.23 23.52
C ARG A 230 3.92 -1.69 22.83
N ILE A 231 5.02 -2.36 22.96
CA ILE A 231 6.24 -2.05 22.21
C ILE A 231 5.96 -2.34 20.71
N ALA A 232 6.22 -1.35 19.87
CA ALA A 232 6.03 -1.42 18.42
C ALA A 232 7.35 -1.53 17.66
N GLY A 233 8.46 -1.02 18.23
CA GLY A 233 9.79 -1.11 17.66
C GLY A 233 10.85 -0.81 18.70
N ILE A 234 12.01 -1.44 18.56
CA ILE A 234 13.18 -1.23 19.41
C ILE A 234 14.42 -1.36 18.53
N THR A 235 15.31 -0.36 18.57
CA THR A 235 16.60 -0.42 17.88
C THR A 235 17.71 0.08 18.77
N LEU A 236 18.91 -0.51 18.64
CA LEU A 236 20.11 -0.10 19.34
C LEU A 236 20.96 0.81 18.44
N SER A 237 21.54 1.86 19.00
CA SER A 237 22.51 2.67 18.26
C SER A 237 23.74 1.86 17.87
N PRO A 238 24.43 2.18 16.77
CA PRO A 238 25.62 1.47 16.32
C PRO A 238 26.74 1.39 17.37
N GLY A 239 26.86 2.40 18.21
CA GLY A 239 27.80 2.42 19.33
C GLY A 239 27.33 1.64 20.55
N GLY A 240 26.07 1.23 20.60
CA GLY A 240 25.47 0.51 21.73
C GLY A 240 25.14 1.38 22.95
N ASN A 241 25.17 2.71 22.80
CA ASN A 241 24.95 3.66 23.90
C ASN A 241 23.47 4.02 24.10
N PHE A 242 22.66 3.98 23.05
CA PHE A 242 21.27 4.40 23.09
C PHE A 242 20.35 3.36 22.47
N VAL A 243 19.18 3.19 23.07
CA VAL A 243 18.07 2.46 22.48
C VAL A 243 16.95 3.44 22.17
N ILE A 244 16.46 3.46 20.92
CA ILE A 244 15.23 4.14 20.58
C ILE A 244 14.13 3.09 20.51
N TYR A 245 13.01 3.39 21.17
CA TYR A 245 11.86 2.49 21.22
C TYR A 245 10.57 3.24 20.89
N SER A 246 9.62 2.53 20.29
CA SER A 246 8.29 3.04 19.98
C SER A 246 7.24 2.25 20.77
N MET A 247 6.29 2.96 21.35
CA MET A 247 5.16 2.40 22.08
C MET A 247 3.86 2.77 21.38
N PHE A 248 3.09 1.77 21.01
CA PHE A 248 1.78 1.93 20.39
C PHE A 248 0.67 1.91 21.44
N GLU A 249 -0.18 2.91 21.41
CA GLU A 249 -1.41 2.98 22.20
C GLU A 249 -2.62 2.88 21.30
N ARG A 250 -3.44 1.85 21.53
CA ARG A 250 -4.69 1.68 20.78
C ARG A 250 -5.69 2.75 21.20
N ALA A 251 -6.40 3.32 20.21
CA ALA A 251 -7.46 4.27 20.48
C ALA A 251 -8.49 3.72 21.45
N ASN A 252 -8.78 4.47 22.50
CA ASN A 252 -9.84 4.18 23.45
C ASN A 252 -11.17 4.74 22.91
N ASN A 253 -12.26 4.02 23.13
CA ASN A 253 -13.62 4.43 22.76
C ASN A 253 -13.86 4.60 21.24
N ALA A 254 -13.01 4.08 20.37
CA ALA A 254 -13.30 4.02 18.94
C ALA A 254 -14.39 2.96 18.71
N LYS A 255 -15.57 3.41 18.23
CA LYS A 255 -16.69 2.52 17.94
C LYS A 255 -16.50 1.86 16.58
N SER A 256 -16.25 0.55 16.55
CA SER A 256 -16.25 -0.23 15.31
C SER A 256 -17.67 -0.44 14.78
N THR A 257 -17.78 -0.58 13.47
CA THR A 257 -19.00 -1.06 12.81
C THR A 257 -18.96 -2.59 12.80
N SER A 258 -20.12 -3.25 12.84
CA SER A 258 -20.21 -4.71 12.62
C SER A 258 -20.70 -5.01 11.21
N VAL A 259 -20.28 -6.16 10.70
CA VAL A 259 -20.73 -6.76 9.45
C VAL A 259 -21.33 -8.12 9.77
N THR A 260 -22.58 -8.34 9.33
CA THR A 260 -23.32 -9.55 9.60
C THR A 260 -23.09 -10.58 8.49
N HIS A 261 -22.60 -11.76 8.86
CA HIS A 261 -22.47 -12.92 7.99
C HIS A 261 -23.74 -13.78 8.10
N PHE A 262 -24.49 -13.88 7.02
CA PHE A 262 -25.76 -14.62 6.98
C PHE A 262 -25.58 -16.08 6.51
N VAL A 263 -24.55 -16.34 5.70
CA VAL A 263 -24.22 -17.67 5.19
C VAL A 263 -22.95 -18.14 5.88
N THR A 264 -23.10 -19.06 6.85
CA THR A 264 -22.00 -19.54 7.70
C THR A 264 -22.05 -21.06 7.82
N GLU A 265 -20.94 -21.69 8.19
CA GLU A 265 -20.87 -23.14 8.44
C GLU A 265 -21.76 -23.57 9.63
N SER A 266 -21.90 -22.70 10.63
CA SER A 266 -22.71 -22.95 11.82
C SER A 266 -24.22 -22.93 11.56
N GLY A 267 -24.67 -22.30 10.45
CA GLY A 267 -26.05 -22.02 10.13
C GLY A 267 -26.68 -20.90 10.97
N TYR A 268 -25.92 -20.26 11.84
CA TYR A 268 -26.35 -19.07 12.58
C TYR A 268 -25.68 -17.82 11.98
N THR A 269 -26.34 -16.67 12.11
CA THR A 269 -25.69 -15.40 11.74
C THR A 269 -24.51 -15.09 12.67
N GLU A 270 -23.43 -14.58 12.11
CA GLU A 270 -22.24 -14.19 12.84
C GLU A 270 -21.93 -12.70 12.62
N GLU A 271 -21.65 -11.98 13.71
CA GLU A 271 -21.22 -10.59 13.65
C GLU A 271 -19.70 -10.49 13.69
N ARG A 272 -19.11 -9.76 12.76
CA ARG A 272 -17.67 -9.46 12.74
C ARG A 272 -17.44 -7.96 12.81
N ASN A 273 -16.45 -7.55 13.59
CA ASN A 273 -16.05 -6.16 13.67
C ASN A 273 -15.34 -5.73 12.37
N ALA A 274 -15.83 -4.65 11.79
CA ALA A 274 -15.22 -3.96 10.67
C ALA A 274 -14.53 -2.68 11.13
N ARG A 275 -14.16 -1.82 10.20
CA ARG A 275 -13.42 -0.58 10.47
C ARG A 275 -14.24 0.43 11.28
N VAL A 276 -13.52 1.33 11.95
CA VAL A 276 -14.09 2.56 12.52
C VAL A 276 -14.35 3.57 11.41
N LYS A 277 -15.31 4.46 11.62
CA LYS A 277 -15.64 5.55 10.69
C LYS A 277 -14.65 6.70 10.81
N VAL A 278 -14.57 7.53 9.78
CA VAL A 278 -13.76 8.73 9.77
C VAL A 278 -14.11 9.67 10.95
N GLY A 279 -13.10 10.33 11.51
CA GLY A 279 -13.26 11.19 12.71
C GLY A 279 -13.32 10.42 14.03
N SER A 280 -13.28 9.08 14.02
CA SER A 280 -13.13 8.30 15.25
C SER A 280 -11.78 8.57 15.93
N PRO A 281 -11.67 8.38 17.26
CA PRO A 281 -10.39 8.48 17.95
C PRO A 281 -9.32 7.62 17.29
N GLN A 282 -8.12 8.18 17.11
CA GLN A 282 -7.00 7.50 16.45
C GLN A 282 -6.03 6.89 17.48
N SER A 283 -5.38 5.81 17.08
CA SER A 283 -4.27 5.24 17.82
C SER A 283 -3.03 6.13 17.68
N SER A 284 -2.13 6.10 18.66
CA SER A 284 -0.93 6.93 18.68
C SER A 284 0.34 6.08 18.84
N VAL A 285 1.45 6.63 18.38
CA VAL A 285 2.79 6.07 18.59
C VAL A 285 3.63 7.11 19.32
N GLU A 286 4.14 6.73 20.46
CA GLU A 286 5.09 7.52 21.24
C GLU A 286 6.50 6.91 21.10
N MET A 287 7.49 7.76 20.83
CA MET A 287 8.89 7.35 20.73
C MET A 287 9.67 7.86 21.93
N GLY A 288 10.55 7.02 22.48
CA GLY A 288 11.40 7.34 23.62
C GLY A 288 12.83 6.84 23.42
N ILE A 289 13.74 7.37 24.23
CA ILE A 289 15.16 7.01 24.22
C ILE A 289 15.50 6.39 25.57
N PHE A 290 16.27 5.32 25.55
CA PHE A 290 16.91 4.76 26.72
C PHE A 290 18.43 4.88 26.60
N ASP A 291 19.05 5.65 27.46
CA ASP A 291 20.51 5.80 27.61
C ASP A 291 21.04 4.58 28.39
N VAL A 292 21.65 3.66 27.66
CA VAL A 292 22.13 2.37 28.20
C VAL A 292 23.24 2.58 29.19
N LYS A 293 24.12 3.57 28.94
CA LYS A 293 25.28 3.84 29.80
C LYS A 293 24.88 4.47 31.12
N ASN A 294 23.96 5.41 31.11
CA ASN A 294 23.53 6.14 32.30
C ASN A 294 22.27 5.54 32.95
N ASN A 295 21.73 4.46 32.35
CA ASN A 295 20.55 3.71 32.83
C ASN A 295 19.34 4.62 33.09
N LYS A 296 19.02 5.50 32.14
CA LYS A 296 17.93 6.47 32.24
C LYS A 296 17.15 6.61 30.92
N THR A 297 15.89 7.04 31.01
CA THR A 297 15.09 7.43 29.84
C THR A 297 15.22 8.91 29.52
N ILE A 298 15.15 9.25 28.23
CA ILE A 298 15.18 10.60 27.71
C ILE A 298 13.94 10.79 26.83
N LYS A 299 13.23 11.90 27.01
CA LYS A 299 12.06 12.25 26.23
C LYS A 299 12.48 12.98 24.96
N ILE A 300 11.90 12.60 23.81
CA ILE A 300 12.05 13.35 22.57
C ILE A 300 11.17 14.60 22.61
N LYS A 301 11.74 15.75 22.25
CA LYS A 301 11.12 17.08 22.37
C LYS A 301 10.37 17.46 21.12
N THR A 302 9.24 16.82 20.87
CA THR A 302 8.41 17.05 19.66
C THR A 302 7.82 18.46 19.58
N ASP A 303 7.68 19.16 20.70
CA ASP A 303 7.20 20.54 20.78
C ASP A 303 8.14 21.58 20.13
N GLN A 304 9.36 21.19 19.83
CA GLN A 304 10.37 22.01 19.13
C GLN A 304 10.22 21.97 17.61
N ILE A 305 9.40 21.08 17.05
CA ILE A 305 9.24 20.94 15.60
C ILE A 305 8.61 22.22 15.03
N PRO A 306 9.24 22.87 14.04
CA PRO A 306 8.75 24.13 13.50
C PRO A 306 7.47 23.94 12.66
N GLY A 307 6.53 24.87 12.76
CA GLY A 307 5.27 24.86 12.01
C GLY A 307 4.18 23.94 12.56
N LEU A 308 4.34 23.41 13.78
CA LEU A 308 3.27 22.62 14.44
C LEU A 308 1.97 23.38 14.64
N LYS A 309 2.04 24.70 14.67
CA LYS A 309 0.86 25.58 14.86
C LYS A 309 0.29 26.12 13.54
N ASP A 310 0.86 25.74 12.39
CA ASP A 310 0.38 26.23 11.11
C ASP A 310 -1.03 25.67 10.85
N LEU A 311 -1.96 26.57 10.56
CA LEU A 311 -3.34 26.20 10.29
C LEU A 311 -3.50 25.75 8.83
N PRO A 312 -4.34 24.76 8.56
CA PRO A 312 -4.67 24.38 7.20
C PRO A 312 -5.61 25.40 6.54
N ASP A 313 -5.45 25.58 5.22
CA ASP A 313 -6.15 26.61 4.45
C ASP A 313 -7.68 26.44 4.43
N TYR A 314 -8.20 25.21 4.55
CA TYR A 314 -9.66 24.96 4.55
C TYR A 314 -10.39 25.68 5.68
N LEU A 315 -9.71 26.01 6.77
CA LEU A 315 -10.30 26.76 7.90
C LEU A 315 -10.77 28.17 7.49
N ARG A 316 -10.33 28.70 6.35
CA ARG A 316 -10.82 29.98 5.81
C ARG A 316 -12.31 29.93 5.45
N ASP A 317 -12.85 28.74 5.19
CA ASP A 317 -14.27 28.52 4.94
C ASP A 317 -15.09 28.43 6.24
N TYR A 318 -14.42 28.44 7.41
CA TYR A 318 -15.00 28.32 8.74
C TYR A 318 -14.44 29.41 9.67
N PRO A 319 -14.74 30.69 9.40
CA PRO A 319 -14.14 31.82 10.16
C PRO A 319 -14.46 31.78 11.66
N GLU A 320 -15.56 31.13 12.06
CA GLU A 320 -15.93 30.93 13.46
C GLU A 320 -15.02 29.96 14.22
N ARG A 321 -14.20 29.19 13.51
CA ARG A 321 -13.22 28.23 14.07
C ARG A 321 -11.80 28.77 14.07
N MET A 322 -11.57 29.89 13.44
CA MET A 322 -10.26 30.54 13.46
C MET A 322 -9.98 31.08 14.87
N PRO A 323 -8.81 30.77 15.46
CA PRO A 323 -8.42 31.33 16.75
C PRO A 323 -8.34 32.86 16.65
N GLU A 324 -8.88 33.54 17.64
CA GLU A 324 -8.83 35.02 17.70
C GLU A 324 -7.39 35.51 17.93
N ASP A 325 -6.57 34.73 18.66
CA ASP A 325 -5.18 35.05 18.97
C ASP A 325 -4.28 33.84 18.68
N SER A 326 -3.07 34.10 18.16
CA SER A 326 -2.05 33.09 17.94
C SER A 326 -1.61 32.33 19.21
N SER A 327 -1.84 32.90 20.40
CA SER A 327 -1.59 32.22 21.68
C SER A 327 -2.54 31.06 21.95
N GLU A 328 -3.71 31.03 21.32
CA GLU A 328 -4.71 29.96 21.43
C GLU A 328 -4.40 28.76 20.52
N MET A 329 -3.47 28.95 19.57
CA MET A 329 -3.06 27.88 18.66
C MET A 329 -2.37 26.75 19.40
N LYS A 330 -2.94 25.55 19.32
CA LYS A 330 -2.33 24.32 19.85
C LYS A 330 -1.38 23.72 18.84
N ASN A 331 -0.36 23.02 19.35
CA ASN A 331 0.45 22.18 18.51
C ASN A 331 -0.41 21.07 17.89
N ARG A 332 -0.26 20.84 16.59
CA ARG A 332 -0.81 19.65 15.94
C ARG A 332 -0.08 18.41 16.43
N ASP A 333 -0.81 17.32 16.57
CA ASP A 333 -0.23 16.04 16.94
C ASP A 333 0.63 15.50 15.79
N VAL A 334 1.72 14.85 16.16
CA VAL A 334 2.66 14.22 15.22
C VAL A 334 2.99 12.80 15.62
N ASN A 335 3.18 11.95 14.62
CA ASN A 335 3.71 10.60 14.78
C ASN A 335 5.17 10.58 14.32
N LEU A 336 6.05 10.01 15.14
CA LEU A 336 7.45 9.81 14.79
C LEU A 336 7.65 8.39 14.23
N THR A 337 8.44 8.28 13.17
CA THR A 337 8.89 7.02 12.57
C THR A 337 10.40 6.98 12.42
N GLY A 338 10.99 5.82 12.36
CA GLY A 338 12.42 5.58 12.42
C GLY A 338 12.80 4.90 13.74
N PRO A 339 14.04 5.03 14.22
CA PRO A 339 15.11 5.88 13.72
C PRO A 339 15.85 5.28 12.52
N LEU A 340 16.50 6.13 11.74
CA LEU A 340 17.54 5.76 10.80
C LEU A 340 18.90 6.16 11.41
N TRP A 341 19.59 5.18 11.96
CA TRP A 341 20.89 5.42 12.58
C TRP A 341 21.99 5.75 11.54
N ASN A 342 22.90 6.64 11.90
CA ASN A 342 24.14 6.81 11.16
C ASN A 342 25.04 5.58 11.34
N GLU A 343 25.75 5.13 10.31
CA GLU A 343 26.59 3.92 10.39
C GLU A 343 27.79 4.04 11.35
N THR A 344 28.27 5.25 11.64
CA THR A 344 29.52 5.51 12.35
C THR A 344 29.37 6.29 13.64
N GLU A 345 28.24 6.96 13.83
CA GLU A 345 27.98 7.83 14.97
C GLU A 345 26.62 7.49 15.61
N ASP A 346 26.48 7.75 16.90
CA ASP A 346 25.20 7.60 17.59
C ASP A 346 24.27 8.78 17.29
N LEU A 347 24.08 9.10 16.00
CA LEU A 347 23.15 10.08 15.49
C LEU A 347 22.02 9.37 14.75
N ALA A 348 20.83 9.88 14.86
CA ALA A 348 19.67 9.30 14.18
C ALA A 348 18.88 10.36 13.42
N VAL A 349 18.30 9.94 12.30
CA VAL A 349 17.23 10.68 11.62
C VAL A 349 15.90 10.06 11.97
N VAL A 350 14.93 10.88 12.32
CA VAL A 350 13.54 10.50 12.51
C VAL A 350 12.66 11.31 11.56
N VAL A 351 11.56 10.71 11.14
CA VAL A 351 10.56 11.39 10.31
C VAL A 351 9.33 11.64 11.18
N ALA A 352 8.88 12.89 11.25
CA ALA A 352 7.62 13.26 11.85
C ALA A 352 6.56 13.45 10.75
N LEU A 353 5.36 12.96 11.01
CA LEU A 353 4.17 13.16 10.18
C LEU A 353 3.08 13.79 11.04
N SER A 354 2.47 14.87 10.58
CA SER A 354 1.30 15.43 11.25
C SER A 354 0.11 14.46 11.10
N THR A 355 -0.74 14.39 12.11
CA THR A 355 -1.89 13.47 12.12
C THR A 355 -2.94 13.82 11.07
N ASP A 356 -2.97 15.08 10.59
CA ASP A 356 -3.76 15.55 9.46
C ASP A 356 -3.09 15.28 8.09
N ASN A 357 -1.92 14.63 8.09
CA ASN A 357 -1.11 14.28 6.92
C ASN A 357 -0.73 15.44 5.98
N LYS A 358 -0.70 16.68 6.48
CA LYS A 358 -0.36 17.87 5.69
C LYS A 358 1.11 18.26 5.77
N ASP A 359 1.83 17.74 6.77
CA ASP A 359 3.25 18.01 6.97
C ASP A 359 4.05 16.74 7.24
N ARG A 360 5.22 16.67 6.63
CA ARG A 360 6.27 15.69 6.89
C ARG A 360 7.57 16.43 7.17
N TRP A 361 8.19 16.11 8.32
CA TRP A 361 9.49 16.66 8.71
C TRP A 361 10.54 15.56 8.73
N ILE A 362 11.71 15.83 8.18
CA ILE A 362 12.92 15.04 8.33
C ILE A 362 13.76 15.74 9.38
N LEU A 363 14.06 15.06 10.47
CA LEU A 363 14.63 15.64 11.69
C LEU A 363 15.87 14.86 12.11
N LEU A 364 16.93 15.58 12.44
CA LEU A 364 18.08 15.01 13.13
C LEU A 364 17.77 14.94 14.63
N LEU A 365 17.90 13.76 15.20
CA LEU A 365 17.71 13.49 16.63
C LEU A 365 19.05 13.39 17.34
N ASP A 366 19.24 14.20 18.36
CA ASP A 366 20.31 14.04 19.35
C ASP A 366 19.82 13.08 20.45
N PRO A 367 20.32 11.85 20.54
CA PRO A 367 19.85 10.89 21.52
C PRO A 367 20.32 11.21 22.96
N GLU A 368 21.32 12.08 23.18
CA GLU A 368 21.77 12.49 24.51
C GLU A 368 20.80 13.47 25.18
N THR A 369 20.15 14.34 24.38
CA THR A 369 19.30 15.42 24.87
C THR A 369 17.83 15.25 24.51
N GLY A 370 17.51 14.45 23.48
CA GLY A 370 16.18 14.31 22.89
C GLY A 370 15.77 15.52 22.02
N ASP A 371 16.71 16.38 21.67
CA ASP A 371 16.48 17.52 20.80
C ASP A 371 16.29 17.08 19.35
N LEU A 372 15.41 17.80 18.64
CA LEU A 372 15.12 17.60 17.23
C LEU A 372 15.54 18.82 16.43
N GLU A 373 16.40 18.60 15.44
CA GLU A 373 16.83 19.66 14.52
C GLU A 373 16.26 19.44 13.13
N LEU A 374 15.62 20.46 12.54
CA LEU A 374 15.02 20.37 11.22
C LEU A 374 16.06 20.20 10.13
N LEU A 375 15.92 19.17 9.30
CA LEU A 375 16.66 18.97 8.06
C LEU A 375 15.84 19.39 6.84
N ASP A 376 14.57 18.93 6.78
CA ASP A 376 13.64 19.28 5.70
C ASP A 376 12.20 19.27 6.21
N ARG A 377 11.36 20.16 5.67
CA ARG A 377 9.92 20.19 5.89
C ARG A 377 9.21 20.16 4.55
N GLN A 378 8.35 19.19 4.37
CA GLN A 378 7.45 19.05 3.23
C GLN A 378 6.03 19.36 3.69
N ARG A 379 5.33 20.25 2.97
CA ARG A 379 3.95 20.62 3.28
C ARG A 379 3.10 20.58 2.02
N ASP A 380 1.91 20.04 2.16
CA ASP A 380 0.86 20.07 1.17
C ASP A 380 -0.48 20.39 1.83
N GLU A 381 -1.26 21.32 1.28
CA GLU A 381 -2.57 21.66 1.83
C GLU A 381 -3.59 20.53 1.62
N ALA A 382 -3.37 19.67 0.61
CA ALA A 382 -4.13 18.44 0.48
C ALA A 382 -3.58 17.36 1.42
N TRP A 383 -2.56 16.63 0.99
CA TRP A 383 -1.88 15.63 1.82
C TRP A 383 -0.50 15.29 1.27
N ILE A 384 0.42 14.97 2.16
CA ILE A 384 1.73 14.42 1.81
C ILE A 384 1.56 13.00 1.27
N GLY A 385 2.20 12.68 0.15
CA GLY A 385 2.16 11.37 -0.49
C GLY A 385 3.07 11.27 -1.69
N GLY A 386 2.84 10.27 -2.51
CA GLY A 386 3.61 9.97 -3.72
C GLY A 386 4.61 8.84 -3.56
N PRO A 387 5.16 8.34 -4.68
CA PRO A 387 6.11 7.24 -4.67
C PRO A 387 7.33 7.54 -3.80
N GLY A 388 7.74 6.56 -2.99
CA GLY A 388 8.91 6.68 -2.10
C GLY A 388 8.75 7.64 -0.90
N ILE A 389 7.70 8.45 -0.84
CA ILE A 389 7.50 9.39 0.29
C ILE A 389 6.84 8.71 1.46
N GLY A 390 6.15 7.60 1.21
CA GLY A 390 5.21 7.03 2.15
C GLY A 390 3.89 7.80 2.11
N GLY A 391 2.95 7.41 2.87
CA GLY A 391 1.63 8.03 2.93
C GLY A 391 0.76 7.21 3.85
N TRP A 392 -0.46 7.63 4.10
CA TRP A 392 -1.53 6.83 4.69
C TRP A 392 -1.12 5.94 5.87
N GLY A 393 -0.21 6.40 6.75
CA GLY A 393 0.22 5.65 7.92
C GLY A 393 1.57 6.05 8.48
N PHE A 394 2.17 5.16 9.27
CA PHE A 394 3.40 5.41 10.02
C PHE A 394 4.67 5.04 9.25
N SER A 395 4.76 5.36 7.95
CA SER A 395 5.95 5.07 7.14
C SER A 395 6.87 6.29 7.04
N ALA A 396 8.16 6.07 7.23
CA ALA A 396 9.18 7.09 6.97
C ALA A 396 9.37 7.38 5.47
N GLY A 397 8.86 6.51 4.59
CA GLY A 397 9.18 6.51 3.16
C GLY A 397 10.57 5.93 2.89
N GLU A 398 11.03 6.09 1.64
CA GLU A 398 12.39 5.73 1.23
C GLU A 398 13.34 6.85 1.62
N ILE A 399 14.22 6.59 2.56
CA ILE A 399 15.15 7.53 3.14
C ILE A 399 16.42 6.80 3.57
N GLY A 400 17.57 7.42 3.46
CA GLY A 400 18.84 6.79 3.81
C GLY A 400 19.98 7.76 4.01
N TRP A 401 21.07 7.31 4.61
CA TRP A 401 22.32 8.07 4.68
C TRP A 401 23.04 8.00 3.34
N MET A 402 23.60 9.14 2.94
CA MET A 402 24.51 9.19 1.81
C MET A 402 25.86 8.56 2.19
N PRO A 403 26.67 8.13 1.19
CA PRO A 403 27.96 7.48 1.46
C PRO A 403 28.98 8.30 2.27
N ASP A 404 28.78 9.60 2.36
CA ASP A 404 29.63 10.49 3.15
C ASP A 404 29.33 10.44 4.67
N GLY A 405 28.22 9.82 5.07
CA GLY A 405 27.74 9.78 6.44
C GLY A 405 27.34 11.16 7.01
N LYS A 406 27.26 12.18 6.17
CA LYS A 406 26.96 13.57 6.55
C LYS A 406 25.72 14.12 5.87
N SER A 407 25.19 13.42 4.90
CA SER A 407 24.01 13.81 4.16
C SER A 407 22.97 12.70 4.23
N VAL A 408 21.69 13.08 4.14
CA VAL A 408 20.53 12.16 4.14
C VAL A 408 19.80 12.36 2.82
N TRP A 409 19.53 11.25 2.10
CA TRP A 409 18.70 11.28 0.90
C TRP A 409 17.26 10.88 1.22
N PHE A 410 16.31 11.42 0.47
CA PHE A 410 14.88 11.18 0.64
C PHE A 410 14.11 11.56 -0.61
N HIS A 411 12.84 11.16 -0.68
CA HIS A 411 11.90 11.59 -1.70
C HIS A 411 11.13 12.84 -1.27
N SER A 412 10.87 13.74 -2.25
CA SER A 412 9.99 14.90 -2.09
C SER A 412 9.26 15.20 -3.39
N GLU A 413 8.00 15.66 -3.28
CA GLU A 413 7.19 16.16 -4.39
C GLU A 413 7.20 17.71 -4.49
N GLU A 414 8.15 18.41 -3.89
CA GLU A 414 8.16 19.87 -3.91
C GLU A 414 8.24 20.47 -5.32
N SER A 415 8.78 19.71 -6.28
CA SER A 415 8.84 20.08 -7.69
C SER A 415 7.64 19.63 -8.53
N GLY A 416 6.59 19.07 -7.90
CA GLY A 416 5.39 18.57 -8.55
C GLY A 416 5.40 17.06 -8.83
N TYR A 417 6.56 16.41 -8.83
CA TYR A 417 6.75 14.97 -9.02
C TYR A 417 7.67 14.41 -7.94
N SER A 418 7.51 13.12 -7.61
CA SER A 418 8.39 12.48 -6.63
C SER A 418 9.80 12.33 -7.17
N HIS A 419 10.75 13.02 -6.55
CA HIS A 419 12.16 13.02 -6.90
C HIS A 419 13.06 12.78 -5.69
N LEU A 420 14.32 12.36 -5.97
CA LEU A 420 15.36 12.20 -4.98
C LEU A 420 16.00 13.54 -4.63
N TYR A 421 16.16 13.76 -3.34
CA TYR A 421 16.85 14.90 -2.75
C TYR A 421 17.90 14.41 -1.75
N ALA A 422 18.90 15.23 -1.48
CA ALA A 422 19.83 15.04 -0.38
C ALA A 422 19.97 16.32 0.42
N VAL A 423 20.11 16.21 1.74
CA VAL A 423 20.34 17.33 2.66
C VAL A 423 21.56 17.06 3.54
N ASP A 424 22.50 18.00 3.61
CA ASP A 424 23.65 17.92 4.53
C ASP A 424 23.19 18.26 5.96
N ILE A 425 23.52 17.40 6.93
CA ILE A 425 23.02 17.53 8.31
C ILE A 425 23.60 18.73 9.07
N HIS A 426 24.72 19.30 8.63
CA HIS A 426 25.37 20.43 9.30
C HIS A 426 25.02 21.77 8.64
N SER A 427 25.23 21.86 7.31
CA SER A 427 24.95 23.09 6.58
C SER A 427 23.48 23.29 6.23
N LYS A 428 22.65 22.25 6.34
CA LYS A 428 21.22 22.20 5.92
C LYS A 428 21.02 22.47 4.43
N LYS A 429 22.08 22.37 3.64
CA LYS A 429 21.99 22.56 2.19
C LYS A 429 21.28 21.36 1.57
N LYS A 430 20.10 21.62 1.01
CA LYS A 430 19.32 20.66 0.22
C LYS A 430 19.76 20.72 -1.25
N THR A 431 19.85 19.54 -1.88
CA THR A 431 20.19 19.38 -3.30
C THR A 431 19.20 18.41 -3.93
N GLN A 432 18.57 18.80 -5.02
CA GLN A 432 17.73 17.91 -5.83
C GLN A 432 18.66 17.04 -6.71
N LEU A 433 18.48 15.70 -6.65
CA LEU A 433 19.31 14.74 -7.39
C LEU A 433 18.69 14.30 -8.70
N THR A 434 17.36 14.22 -8.78
CA THR A 434 16.60 13.91 -10.00
C THR A 434 15.57 15.00 -10.27
N SER A 435 15.23 15.26 -11.54
CA SER A 435 14.26 16.28 -11.91
C SER A 435 13.61 15.99 -13.26
N GLY A 436 12.42 16.52 -13.49
CA GLY A 436 11.63 16.39 -14.72
C GLY A 436 10.16 16.07 -14.43
N GLU A 437 9.37 15.88 -15.50
CA GLU A 437 7.94 15.50 -15.40
C GLU A 437 7.82 13.97 -15.36
N PHE A 438 8.31 13.35 -14.30
CA PHE A 438 8.23 11.90 -14.05
C PHE A 438 8.47 11.61 -12.57
N GLU A 439 8.04 10.43 -12.15
CA GLU A 439 8.16 9.95 -10.77
C GLU A 439 9.28 8.93 -10.61
N VAL A 440 9.97 9.01 -9.47
CA VAL A 440 11.02 8.07 -9.04
C VAL A 440 10.49 7.25 -7.87
N SER A 441 10.76 5.94 -7.88
CA SER A 441 10.39 4.99 -6.83
C SER A 441 11.42 3.88 -6.68
N ASN A 442 11.35 3.10 -5.60
CA ASN A 442 12.22 1.95 -5.32
C ASN A 442 13.71 2.30 -5.40
N ALA A 443 14.08 3.42 -4.76
CA ALA A 443 15.45 3.91 -4.80
C ALA A 443 16.35 3.17 -3.81
N SER A 444 17.55 2.82 -4.25
CA SER A 444 18.59 2.20 -3.42
C SER A 444 19.98 2.60 -3.87
N ILE A 445 20.94 2.66 -2.93
CA ILE A 445 22.35 2.94 -3.23
C ILE A 445 23.03 1.60 -3.54
N SER A 446 23.89 1.60 -4.58
CA SER A 446 24.71 0.45 -4.98
C SER A 446 25.65 -0.01 -3.87
N ASN A 447 26.02 -1.29 -3.86
CA ASN A 447 26.95 -1.87 -2.88
C ASN A 447 28.31 -1.15 -2.84
N ASP A 448 28.79 -0.65 -3.99
CA ASP A 448 30.04 0.13 -4.08
C ASP A 448 29.86 1.61 -3.72
N LYS A 449 28.63 1.99 -3.31
CA LYS A 449 28.25 3.34 -2.89
C LYS A 449 28.44 4.44 -3.94
N LYS A 450 28.51 4.08 -5.25
CA LYS A 450 28.75 5.04 -6.33
C LYS A 450 27.50 5.47 -7.09
N TYR A 451 26.43 4.67 -7.02
CA TYR A 451 25.24 4.86 -7.83
C TYR A 451 23.97 4.76 -6.98
N PHE A 452 22.93 5.45 -7.44
CA PHE A 452 21.55 5.08 -7.15
C PHE A 452 21.04 4.15 -8.24
N TYR A 453 20.24 3.13 -7.83
CA TYR A 453 19.34 2.37 -8.66
C TYR A 453 17.91 2.74 -8.27
N PHE A 454 17.03 2.88 -9.24
CA PHE A 454 15.62 3.20 -9.01
C PHE A 454 14.74 2.87 -10.20
N THR A 455 13.44 2.81 -9.99
CA THR A 455 12.43 2.73 -11.03
C THR A 455 11.87 4.13 -11.33
N ALA A 456 11.57 4.42 -12.61
CA ALA A 456 10.92 5.67 -12.98
C ALA A 456 10.03 5.49 -14.22
N ASN A 457 9.00 6.34 -14.33
CA ASN A 457 8.09 6.41 -15.47
C ASN A 457 8.47 7.52 -16.48
N LYS A 458 9.77 7.81 -16.59
CA LYS A 458 10.33 8.91 -17.38
C LYS A 458 9.98 8.91 -18.86
N VAL A 459 9.81 7.74 -19.47
CA VAL A 459 9.53 7.62 -20.92
C VAL A 459 8.07 7.92 -21.22
N HIS A 460 7.17 7.47 -20.36
CA HIS A 460 5.73 7.65 -20.46
C HIS A 460 5.11 7.32 -19.10
N PRO A 461 4.09 8.03 -18.61
CA PRO A 461 3.48 7.76 -17.31
C PRO A 461 3.07 6.30 -17.09
N GLY A 462 2.60 5.64 -18.14
CA GLY A 462 2.20 4.23 -18.13
C GLY A 462 3.32 3.24 -18.50
N VAL A 463 4.60 3.59 -18.40
CA VAL A 463 5.75 2.70 -18.67
C VAL A 463 6.78 2.86 -17.57
N THR A 464 7.19 1.78 -16.95
CA THR A 464 8.23 1.79 -15.91
C THR A 464 9.53 1.19 -16.41
N HIS A 465 10.64 1.87 -16.12
CA HIS A 465 11.98 1.37 -16.41
C HIS A 465 12.89 1.48 -15.20
N PHE A 466 13.89 0.60 -15.17
CA PHE A 466 14.94 0.62 -14.17
C PHE A 466 16.11 1.48 -14.65
N TYR A 467 16.57 2.37 -13.76
CA TYR A 467 17.60 3.35 -14.02
C TYR A 467 18.79 3.21 -13.06
N ARG A 468 19.93 3.73 -13.49
CA ARG A 468 21.10 3.97 -12.67
C ARG A 468 21.54 5.43 -12.82
N MET A 469 21.96 6.07 -11.72
CA MET A 469 22.46 7.43 -11.68
C MET A 469 23.66 7.52 -10.73
N PRO A 470 24.68 8.36 -10.98
CA PRO A 470 25.72 8.63 -9.98
C PRO A 470 25.08 9.06 -8.65
N VAL A 471 25.64 8.62 -7.52
CA VAL A 471 25.01 8.79 -6.19
C VAL A 471 24.79 10.27 -5.81
N TRP A 472 25.62 11.19 -6.35
CA TRP A 472 25.47 12.63 -6.13
C TRP A 472 24.69 13.37 -7.24
N GLY A 473 23.90 12.64 -8.00
CA GLY A 473 23.16 13.19 -9.15
C GLY A 473 23.98 13.17 -10.44
N GLY A 474 23.33 13.44 -11.55
CA GLY A 474 23.91 13.44 -12.90
C GLY A 474 23.06 12.70 -13.91
N ASP A 475 23.67 12.22 -14.99
CA ASP A 475 22.97 11.60 -16.10
C ASP A 475 22.31 10.28 -15.69
N LEU A 476 21.03 10.13 -16.04
CA LEU A 476 20.27 8.91 -15.86
C LEU A 476 20.61 7.91 -16.96
N THR A 477 21.05 6.73 -16.56
CA THR A 477 21.26 5.62 -17.49
C THR A 477 20.09 4.65 -17.39
N GLN A 478 19.27 4.52 -18.44
CA GLN A 478 18.19 3.54 -18.51
C GLN A 478 18.80 2.15 -18.73
N ILE A 479 18.41 1.18 -17.89
CA ILE A 479 18.95 -0.20 -17.94
C ILE A 479 17.97 -1.13 -18.66
N THR A 480 16.67 -1.11 -18.32
CA THR A 480 15.64 -1.90 -19.03
C THR A 480 15.10 -1.15 -20.24
N SER A 481 14.64 -1.88 -21.27
CA SER A 481 14.17 -1.29 -22.52
C SER A 481 12.86 -1.87 -23.04
N MET A 482 12.29 -2.86 -22.38
CA MET A 482 11.02 -3.46 -22.79
C MET A 482 9.86 -2.51 -22.45
N GLU A 483 9.07 -2.13 -23.47
CA GLU A 483 7.92 -1.23 -23.29
C GLU A 483 6.81 -1.93 -22.50
N GLY A 484 6.44 -1.40 -21.36
CA GLY A 484 5.45 -1.97 -20.45
C GLY A 484 5.83 -1.78 -19.00
N GLY A 485 5.40 -2.71 -18.14
CA GLY A 485 5.78 -2.76 -16.73
C GLY A 485 7.07 -3.55 -16.53
N ASN A 486 8.06 -2.96 -15.89
CA ASN A 486 9.30 -3.62 -15.51
C ASN A 486 9.48 -3.56 -13.99
N GLU A 487 9.12 -4.61 -13.28
CA GLU A 487 9.40 -4.78 -11.85
C GLU A 487 10.74 -5.52 -11.70
N VAL A 488 11.72 -4.85 -11.12
CA VAL A 488 13.10 -5.31 -11.13
C VAL A 488 13.58 -5.73 -9.75
N SER A 489 14.10 -6.95 -9.65
CA SER A 489 14.89 -7.45 -8.52
C SER A 489 16.34 -7.56 -8.94
N LEU A 490 17.20 -6.72 -8.32
CA LEU A 490 18.64 -6.70 -8.61
C LEU A 490 19.35 -7.83 -7.85
N SER A 491 20.26 -8.56 -8.52
CA SER A 491 21.05 -9.59 -7.86
C SER A 491 21.96 -9.01 -6.78
N PRO A 492 22.29 -9.74 -5.69
CA PRO A 492 23.15 -9.25 -4.61
C PRO A 492 24.54 -8.80 -5.06
N ASP A 493 25.06 -9.36 -6.16
CA ASP A 493 26.32 -8.95 -6.78
C ASP A 493 26.16 -7.84 -7.85
N GLU A 494 24.93 -7.34 -8.01
CA GLU A 494 24.53 -6.28 -8.95
C GLU A 494 24.82 -6.54 -10.43
N LYS A 495 25.05 -7.81 -10.82
CA LYS A 495 25.37 -8.16 -12.22
C LYS A 495 24.16 -8.51 -13.06
N HIS A 496 23.06 -8.94 -12.43
CA HIS A 496 21.88 -9.44 -13.10
C HIS A 496 20.60 -8.80 -12.56
N LEU A 497 19.60 -8.73 -13.41
CA LEU A 497 18.24 -8.30 -13.09
C LEU A 497 17.30 -9.48 -13.31
N ALA A 498 16.52 -9.84 -12.30
CA ALA A 498 15.31 -10.61 -12.47
C ALA A 498 14.17 -9.60 -12.69
N ILE A 499 13.53 -9.68 -13.86
CA ILE A 499 12.53 -8.71 -14.27
C ILE A 499 11.18 -9.42 -14.40
N ARG A 500 10.22 -9.00 -13.60
CA ARG A 500 8.82 -9.34 -13.82
C ARG A 500 8.26 -8.31 -14.80
N TYR A 501 7.92 -8.77 -16.00
CA TYR A 501 7.56 -7.92 -17.14
C TYR A 501 6.19 -8.29 -17.69
N SER A 502 5.42 -7.29 -18.10
CA SER A 502 4.15 -7.48 -18.79
C SER A 502 3.85 -6.34 -19.77
N THR A 503 2.85 -6.57 -20.63
CA THR A 503 2.26 -5.56 -21.50
C THR A 503 0.76 -5.44 -21.27
N GLY A 504 0.09 -4.49 -21.93
CA GLY A 504 -1.34 -4.25 -21.71
C GLY A 504 -2.26 -5.42 -22.09
N ASN A 505 -1.75 -6.42 -22.84
CA ASN A 505 -2.51 -7.62 -23.22
C ASN A 505 -1.79 -8.93 -22.91
N GLN A 506 -0.68 -8.89 -22.17
CA GLN A 506 0.08 -10.07 -21.75
C GLN A 506 0.32 -10.04 -20.25
N PRO A 507 -0.12 -11.07 -19.50
CA PRO A 507 0.19 -11.22 -18.10
C PRO A 507 1.69 -11.20 -17.80
N TRP A 508 2.01 -11.02 -16.53
CA TRP A 508 3.38 -10.93 -16.05
C TRP A 508 4.16 -12.24 -16.23
N GLU A 509 5.38 -12.10 -16.75
CA GLU A 509 6.34 -13.21 -16.91
C GLU A 509 7.69 -12.83 -16.33
N LEU A 510 8.48 -13.81 -15.93
CA LEU A 510 9.83 -13.62 -15.41
C LEU A 510 10.86 -13.61 -16.55
N TYR A 511 11.72 -12.59 -16.51
CA TYR A 511 12.85 -12.42 -17.44
C TYR A 511 14.16 -12.26 -16.67
N LEU A 512 15.25 -12.61 -17.32
CA LEU A 512 16.62 -12.36 -16.86
C LEU A 512 17.32 -11.40 -17.80
N GLN A 513 18.02 -10.41 -17.27
CA GLN A 513 18.85 -9.47 -18.01
C GLN A 513 20.17 -9.24 -17.28
N THR A 514 21.27 -9.03 -18.01
CA THR A 514 22.48 -8.47 -17.40
C THR A 514 22.25 -7.00 -17.00
N ASN A 515 22.74 -6.58 -15.84
CA ASN A 515 22.62 -5.18 -15.35
C ASN A 515 23.50 -4.23 -16.18
N LYS A 516 23.11 -4.04 -17.43
CA LYS A 516 23.82 -3.18 -18.39
C LYS A 516 22.80 -2.58 -19.36
N ALA A 517 22.94 -1.30 -19.64
CA ALA A 517 22.15 -0.62 -20.66
C ALA A 517 22.30 -1.28 -22.02
N GLY A 518 21.17 -1.48 -22.71
CA GLY A 518 21.12 -2.13 -24.01
C GLY A 518 21.29 -3.65 -23.98
N ALA A 519 21.34 -4.29 -22.82
CA ALA A 519 21.34 -5.74 -22.72
C ALA A 519 19.94 -6.30 -23.06
N THR A 520 19.92 -7.46 -23.71
CA THR A 520 18.67 -8.15 -24.05
C THR A 520 18.17 -8.97 -22.87
N ALA A 521 16.89 -8.82 -22.54
CA ALA A 521 16.21 -9.67 -21.57
C ALA A 521 15.81 -11.01 -22.21
N THR A 522 15.94 -12.08 -21.45
CA THR A 522 15.55 -13.45 -21.84
C THR A 522 14.40 -13.91 -21.00
N GLN A 523 13.28 -14.28 -21.62
CA GLN A 523 12.12 -14.83 -20.93
C GLN A 523 12.44 -16.19 -20.29
N LEU A 524 12.04 -16.37 -19.04
CA LEU A 524 12.26 -17.59 -18.27
C LEU A 524 10.97 -18.40 -18.09
N THR A 525 9.80 -17.75 -17.94
CA THR A 525 8.51 -18.42 -17.69
C THR A 525 7.52 -18.20 -18.82
N GLN A 526 6.56 -19.10 -18.95
CA GLN A 526 5.38 -18.98 -19.80
C GLN A 526 4.17 -19.45 -18.99
N SER A 527 3.43 -18.50 -18.47
CA SER A 527 2.40 -18.73 -17.47
C SER A 527 1.00 -18.90 -18.04
N THR A 528 0.75 -18.29 -19.21
CA THR A 528 -0.59 -18.25 -19.80
C THR A 528 -1.01 -19.60 -20.39
N THR A 529 -2.29 -19.94 -20.18
CA THR A 529 -2.88 -21.19 -20.72
C THR A 529 -3.08 -21.13 -22.23
N GLU A 530 -3.20 -22.28 -22.88
CA GLU A 530 -3.47 -22.34 -24.33
C GLU A 530 -4.86 -21.83 -24.66
N GLU A 531 -5.84 -22.02 -23.78
CA GLU A 531 -7.21 -21.50 -23.91
C GLU A 531 -7.21 -19.98 -23.88
N PHE A 532 -6.46 -19.36 -22.98
CA PHE A 532 -6.33 -17.91 -22.92
C PHE A 532 -5.66 -17.34 -24.19
N LYS A 533 -4.58 -17.98 -24.65
CA LYS A 533 -3.86 -17.59 -25.87
C LYS A 533 -4.68 -17.72 -27.14
N ALA A 534 -5.69 -18.60 -27.16
CA ALA A 534 -6.51 -18.85 -28.33
C ALA A 534 -7.41 -17.64 -28.70
N TYR A 535 -7.68 -16.73 -27.79
CA TYR A 535 -8.41 -15.51 -28.08
C TYR A 535 -7.44 -14.37 -28.49
N PRO A 536 -7.75 -13.62 -29.55
CA PRO A 536 -6.90 -12.51 -30.04
C PRO A 536 -7.11 -11.27 -29.18
N TRP A 537 -6.53 -11.24 -27.99
CA TRP A 537 -6.64 -10.15 -27.03
C TRP A 537 -6.24 -8.80 -27.64
N ARG A 538 -7.10 -7.79 -27.53
CA ARG A 538 -6.80 -6.45 -27.99
C ARG A 538 -5.70 -5.82 -27.17
N MET A 539 -4.69 -5.25 -27.83
CA MET A 539 -3.86 -4.24 -27.20
C MET A 539 -4.70 -2.95 -27.15
N PRO A 540 -4.94 -2.36 -25.97
CA PRO A 540 -5.65 -1.09 -25.90
C PRO A 540 -4.90 0.01 -26.67
N GLU A 541 -5.64 0.94 -27.26
CA GLU A 541 -5.06 2.16 -27.79
C GLU A 541 -4.82 3.11 -26.59
N TYR A 542 -3.58 3.53 -26.40
CA TYR A 542 -3.25 4.51 -25.36
C TYR A 542 -3.40 5.90 -25.97
N ILE A 543 -4.35 6.64 -25.45
CA ILE A 543 -4.72 7.96 -25.97
C ILE A 543 -4.67 9.01 -24.89
N THR A 544 -4.63 10.27 -25.29
CA THR A 544 -4.91 11.41 -24.43
C THR A 544 -6.03 12.25 -25.01
N PHE A 545 -6.75 12.97 -24.15
CA PHE A 545 -7.71 13.99 -24.53
C PHE A 545 -7.60 15.19 -23.60
N THR A 546 -8.02 16.35 -24.08
CA THR A 546 -7.99 17.58 -23.30
C THR A 546 -9.31 17.73 -22.55
N ALA A 547 -9.24 17.83 -21.23
CA ALA A 547 -10.38 18.16 -20.39
C ALA A 547 -10.82 19.61 -20.57
N SER A 548 -12.01 19.95 -20.11
CA SER A 548 -12.61 21.29 -20.25
C SER A 548 -11.80 22.41 -19.58
N ASP A 549 -10.99 22.08 -18.59
CA ASP A 549 -10.07 22.99 -17.90
C ASP A 549 -8.67 23.04 -18.53
N GLY A 550 -8.43 22.28 -19.61
CA GLY A 550 -7.17 22.24 -20.35
C GLY A 550 -6.20 21.16 -19.91
N ALA A 551 -6.52 20.34 -18.90
CA ALA A 551 -5.69 19.23 -18.47
C ALA A 551 -5.63 18.12 -19.53
N GLU A 552 -4.46 17.46 -19.66
CA GLU A 552 -4.31 16.28 -20.52
C GLU A 552 -4.63 15.01 -19.75
N VAL A 553 -5.70 14.32 -20.14
CA VAL A 553 -6.21 13.11 -19.49
C VAL A 553 -5.78 11.89 -20.27
N HIS A 554 -5.15 10.93 -19.60
CA HIS A 554 -4.71 9.66 -20.18
C HIS A 554 -5.80 8.60 -20.10
N ALA A 555 -5.93 7.79 -21.18
CA ALA A 555 -6.94 6.74 -21.22
C ALA A 555 -6.50 5.55 -22.08
N ARG A 556 -7.15 4.40 -21.85
CA ARG A 556 -7.13 3.22 -22.72
C ARG A 556 -8.44 3.16 -23.50
N LEU A 557 -8.34 2.98 -24.80
CA LEU A 557 -9.49 2.88 -25.68
C LEU A 557 -9.55 1.50 -26.35
N TYR A 558 -10.72 0.87 -26.30
CA TYR A 558 -11.03 -0.38 -26.98
C TYR A 558 -12.10 -0.14 -28.01
N ARG A 559 -11.80 -0.46 -29.28
CA ARG A 559 -12.77 -0.24 -30.39
C ARG A 559 -13.28 -1.56 -30.96
N PRO A 560 -14.57 -1.60 -31.37
CA PRO A 560 -15.08 -2.72 -32.14
C PRO A 560 -14.39 -2.81 -33.50
N GLN A 561 -14.32 -4.01 -34.09
CA GLN A 561 -13.71 -4.21 -35.40
C GLN A 561 -14.45 -3.42 -36.51
N SER A 562 -15.77 -3.26 -36.38
CA SER A 562 -16.62 -2.43 -37.23
C SER A 562 -17.50 -1.60 -36.30
N ALA A 563 -17.17 -0.32 -36.16
CA ALA A 563 -18.01 0.60 -35.43
C ALA A 563 -19.29 0.90 -36.23
N ALA A 564 -20.45 0.81 -35.58
CA ALA A 564 -21.70 1.29 -36.15
C ALA A 564 -21.69 2.83 -36.19
N GLU A 565 -22.38 3.42 -37.17
CA GLU A 565 -22.66 4.84 -37.11
C GLU A 565 -23.55 5.13 -35.90
N GLN A 566 -23.18 6.12 -35.08
CA GLN A 566 -23.82 6.42 -33.80
C GLN A 566 -23.89 5.21 -32.86
N GLY A 567 -22.75 4.49 -32.72
CA GLY A 567 -22.64 3.30 -31.88
C GLY A 567 -22.71 3.60 -30.38
N PRO A 568 -22.92 2.57 -29.56
CA PRO A 568 -22.90 2.70 -28.09
C PRO A 568 -21.47 2.78 -27.53
N ALA A 569 -21.32 3.39 -26.35
CA ALA A 569 -20.08 3.38 -25.60
C ALA A 569 -20.29 3.08 -24.13
N VAL A 570 -19.22 2.56 -23.52
CA VAL A 570 -19.14 2.33 -22.07
C VAL A 570 -17.85 2.94 -21.54
N ILE A 571 -17.95 3.70 -20.47
CA ILE A 571 -16.79 4.21 -19.73
C ILE A 571 -16.57 3.33 -18.50
N PHE A 572 -15.36 2.82 -18.35
CA PHE A 572 -14.94 2.14 -17.14
C PHE A 572 -14.23 3.13 -16.22
N VAL A 573 -14.60 3.11 -14.96
CA VAL A 573 -14.02 3.95 -13.91
C VAL A 573 -13.32 3.06 -12.90
N HIS A 574 -11.97 3.12 -12.82
CA HIS A 574 -11.21 2.32 -11.88
C HIS A 574 -11.47 2.72 -10.42
N GLY A 575 -11.17 1.82 -9.48
CA GLY A 575 -11.35 2.03 -8.05
C GLY A 575 -10.22 2.79 -7.38
N ALA A 576 -10.35 2.96 -6.06
CA ALA A 576 -9.39 3.53 -5.11
C ALA A 576 -9.01 5.01 -5.32
N GLY A 577 -9.33 5.63 -6.44
CA GLY A 577 -9.04 7.04 -6.73
C GLY A 577 -7.55 7.36 -6.93
N TYR A 578 -6.65 6.59 -6.34
CA TYR A 578 -5.19 6.77 -6.40
C TYR A 578 -4.46 5.66 -7.19
N LEU A 579 -5.18 4.80 -7.89
CA LEU A 579 -4.58 3.81 -8.79
C LEU A 579 -4.27 4.45 -10.14
N GLN A 580 -3.49 3.74 -10.95
CA GLN A 580 -3.28 4.02 -12.36
C GLN A 580 -3.78 2.83 -13.16
N ASN A 581 -4.57 3.02 -14.22
CA ASN A 581 -5.03 1.95 -15.09
C ASN A 581 -4.74 2.20 -16.58
N ALA A 582 -4.52 3.45 -17.01
CA ALA A 582 -4.07 3.76 -18.36
C ALA A 582 -2.56 3.52 -18.58
N HIS A 583 -2.05 2.45 -17.96
CA HIS A 583 -0.67 2.00 -18.10
C HIS A 583 -0.50 0.90 -19.16
N LYS A 584 0.73 0.65 -19.60
CA LYS A 584 1.08 -0.30 -20.65
C LYS A 584 1.53 -1.66 -20.12
N TRP A 585 1.04 -2.07 -18.95
CA TRP A 585 1.27 -3.40 -18.40
C TRP A 585 -0.04 -4.09 -18.06
N TRP A 586 0.04 -5.37 -17.66
CA TRP A 586 -1.12 -6.18 -17.29
C TRP A 586 -1.84 -5.58 -16.10
N SER A 587 -3.12 -5.26 -16.28
CA SER A 587 -3.94 -4.59 -15.29
C SER A 587 -4.32 -5.53 -14.16
N GLU A 588 -4.39 -4.98 -12.94
CA GLU A 588 -5.06 -5.65 -11.81
C GLU A 588 -6.57 -5.78 -12.07
N TYR A 589 -7.14 -4.93 -12.93
CA TYR A 589 -8.50 -5.02 -13.46
C TYR A 589 -8.56 -5.95 -14.69
N PHE A 590 -8.02 -7.16 -14.57
CA PHE A 590 -7.95 -8.11 -15.68
C PHE A 590 -9.33 -8.70 -16.05
N HIS A 591 -10.28 -8.80 -15.10
CA HIS A 591 -11.67 -9.18 -15.39
C HIS A 591 -12.34 -8.11 -16.26
N GLU A 592 -12.16 -6.85 -15.91
CA GLU A 592 -12.63 -5.69 -16.64
C GLU A 592 -11.98 -5.62 -18.02
N TYR A 593 -10.67 -5.79 -18.12
CA TYR A 593 -9.97 -5.86 -19.40
C TYR A 593 -10.56 -6.94 -20.33
N GLN A 594 -10.83 -8.12 -19.80
CA GLN A 594 -11.45 -9.21 -20.56
C GLN A 594 -12.90 -8.86 -20.94
N PHE A 595 -13.65 -8.22 -20.04
CA PHE A 595 -15.01 -7.76 -20.31
C PHE A 595 -15.04 -6.63 -21.34
N HIS A 596 -14.06 -5.72 -21.37
CA HIS A 596 -13.89 -4.71 -22.41
C HIS A 596 -13.73 -5.36 -23.80
N ASN A 597 -13.06 -6.49 -23.88
CA ASN A 597 -12.97 -7.27 -25.13
C ASN A 597 -14.33 -7.83 -25.55
N ILE A 598 -15.14 -8.35 -24.60
CA ILE A 598 -16.53 -8.78 -24.88
C ILE A 598 -17.38 -7.62 -25.37
N LEU A 599 -17.34 -6.47 -24.68
CA LEU A 599 -18.07 -5.28 -25.08
C LEU A 599 -17.70 -4.83 -26.49
N ALA A 600 -16.40 -4.78 -26.79
CA ALA A 600 -15.91 -4.38 -28.12
C ALA A 600 -16.32 -5.40 -29.21
N ASP A 601 -16.34 -6.71 -28.92
CA ASP A 601 -16.86 -7.73 -29.82
C ASP A 601 -18.36 -7.57 -30.09
N ASN A 602 -19.09 -7.02 -29.13
CA ASN A 602 -20.50 -6.71 -29.23
C ASN A 602 -20.80 -5.28 -29.76
N GLY A 603 -19.79 -4.58 -30.27
CA GLY A 603 -19.98 -3.31 -30.99
C GLY A 603 -19.90 -2.07 -30.10
N TYR A 604 -19.53 -2.18 -28.84
CA TYR A 604 -19.31 -1.04 -27.96
C TYR A 604 -17.90 -0.45 -28.13
N THR A 605 -17.80 0.86 -28.07
CA THR A 605 -16.53 1.55 -27.83
C THR A 605 -16.34 1.65 -26.33
N VAL A 606 -15.20 1.20 -25.78
CA VAL A 606 -14.94 1.24 -24.34
C VAL A 606 -13.79 2.19 -24.06
N LEU A 607 -13.98 3.09 -23.10
CA LEU A 607 -12.98 4.04 -22.63
C LEU A 607 -12.69 3.79 -21.15
N ASP A 608 -11.42 3.73 -20.78
CA ASP A 608 -10.92 3.47 -19.43
C ASP A 608 -9.94 4.61 -19.08
N ILE A 609 -10.33 5.47 -18.15
CA ILE A 609 -9.73 6.79 -17.92
C ILE A 609 -8.94 6.80 -16.63
N ASP A 610 -7.70 7.32 -16.65
CA ASP A 610 -7.00 7.77 -15.48
C ASP A 610 -7.38 9.22 -15.15
N TYR A 611 -8.48 9.36 -14.42
CA TYR A 611 -9.05 10.64 -14.00
C TYR A 611 -8.20 11.32 -12.91
N ARG A 612 -8.45 12.60 -12.62
CA ARG A 612 -7.78 13.30 -11.51
C ARG A 612 -7.98 12.59 -10.20
N GLY A 613 -6.86 12.42 -9.45
CA GLY A 613 -6.74 11.50 -8.33
C GLY A 613 -5.82 10.31 -8.64
N SER A 614 -5.74 9.87 -9.90
CA SER A 614 -4.92 8.71 -10.30
C SER A 614 -3.44 8.93 -10.09
N ALA A 615 -2.69 7.84 -9.83
CA ALA A 615 -1.24 7.86 -9.68
C ALA A 615 -0.50 7.93 -11.04
N GLY A 616 0.77 8.28 -11.00
CA GLY A 616 1.67 8.26 -12.17
C GLY A 616 1.84 9.62 -12.87
N TYR A 617 1.08 10.63 -12.45
CA TYR A 617 1.00 11.94 -13.11
C TYR A 617 1.45 13.10 -12.22
N GLY A 618 2.09 12.80 -11.10
CA GLY A 618 2.59 13.77 -10.14
C GLY A 618 1.58 14.21 -9.08
N ARG A 619 2.05 15.09 -8.20
CA ARG A 619 1.34 15.55 -7.00
C ARG A 619 0.01 16.24 -7.32
N ASP A 620 0.03 17.23 -8.21
CA ASP A 620 -1.11 18.11 -8.45
C ASP A 620 -2.27 17.34 -9.12
N TRP A 621 -1.95 16.33 -9.94
CA TRP A 621 -2.94 15.41 -10.49
C TRP A 621 -3.56 14.54 -9.39
N ARG A 622 -2.71 13.94 -8.56
CA ARG A 622 -3.12 13.07 -7.46
C ARG A 622 -3.97 13.81 -6.42
N THR A 623 -3.63 15.05 -6.11
CA THR A 623 -4.33 15.86 -5.10
C THR A 623 -5.51 16.66 -5.67
N GLY A 624 -5.78 16.59 -6.97
CA GLY A 624 -6.87 17.32 -7.64
C GLY A 624 -8.29 17.03 -7.12
N ILE A 625 -8.45 16.00 -6.30
CA ILE A 625 -9.70 15.62 -5.65
C ILE A 625 -9.81 16.12 -4.19
N TYR A 626 -8.86 16.91 -3.72
CA TYR A 626 -8.87 17.42 -2.34
C TYR A 626 -10.12 18.24 -2.06
N ARG A 627 -10.81 17.89 -0.99
CA ARG A 627 -12.09 18.46 -0.52
C ARG A 627 -13.28 18.31 -1.48
N HIS A 628 -13.09 17.76 -2.69
CA HIS A 628 -14.19 17.57 -3.65
C HIS A 628 -13.97 16.33 -4.50
N MET A 629 -14.16 15.15 -3.93
CA MET A 629 -14.34 13.92 -4.69
C MET A 629 -15.67 13.98 -5.45
N GLY A 630 -15.69 13.57 -6.72
CA GLY A 630 -16.84 13.79 -7.62
C GLY A 630 -16.87 15.19 -8.26
N GLY A 631 -15.74 15.91 -8.19
CA GLY A 631 -15.49 17.20 -8.87
C GLY A 631 -14.75 17.02 -10.18
N LEU A 632 -13.43 17.26 -10.16
CA LEU A 632 -12.59 17.13 -11.38
C LEU A 632 -12.52 15.69 -11.90
N ASP A 633 -12.50 14.72 -11.02
CA ASP A 633 -12.53 13.28 -11.34
C ASP A 633 -13.83 12.86 -12.08
N LEU A 634 -14.98 13.45 -11.74
CA LEU A 634 -16.22 13.29 -12.48
C LEU A 634 -16.17 14.06 -13.79
N SER A 635 -15.68 15.31 -13.81
CA SER A 635 -15.61 16.11 -15.02
C SER A 635 -14.75 15.45 -16.10
N ASP A 636 -13.69 14.72 -15.72
CA ASP A 636 -12.86 13.96 -16.65
C ASP A 636 -13.66 12.83 -17.35
N GLN A 637 -14.63 12.20 -16.67
CA GLN A 637 -15.52 11.21 -17.27
C GLN A 637 -16.49 11.87 -18.28
N VAL A 638 -17.03 13.02 -17.93
CA VAL A 638 -17.91 13.81 -18.81
C VAL A 638 -17.19 14.27 -20.08
N ASP A 639 -15.96 14.76 -19.92
CA ASP A 639 -15.13 15.18 -21.04
C ASP A 639 -14.68 14.00 -21.91
N GLY A 640 -14.43 12.84 -21.31
CA GLY A 640 -14.22 11.58 -22.02
C GLY A 640 -15.45 11.16 -22.84
N ALA A 641 -16.65 11.29 -22.29
CA ALA A 641 -17.90 11.03 -23.01
C ALA A 641 -18.08 11.97 -24.21
N LYS A 642 -17.85 13.27 -24.04
CA LYS A 642 -17.88 14.26 -25.14
C LYS A 642 -16.87 13.92 -26.24
N MET A 643 -15.64 13.58 -25.85
CA MET A 643 -14.58 13.16 -26.78
C MET A 643 -14.99 11.92 -27.59
N LEU A 644 -15.67 10.94 -26.99
CA LEU A 644 -16.19 9.77 -27.70
C LEU A 644 -17.23 10.14 -28.74
N VAL A 645 -18.12 11.06 -28.43
CA VAL A 645 -19.12 11.59 -29.40
C VAL A 645 -18.44 12.32 -30.55
N GLU A 646 -17.52 13.23 -30.25
CA GLU A 646 -16.89 14.11 -31.26
C GLU A 646 -15.89 13.37 -32.14
N LYS A 647 -15.09 12.45 -31.61
CA LYS A 647 -13.99 11.83 -32.36
C LYS A 647 -14.26 10.40 -32.81
N TYR A 648 -15.15 9.68 -32.13
CA TYR A 648 -15.35 8.24 -32.36
C TYR A 648 -16.77 7.89 -32.82
N ASN A 649 -17.57 8.92 -33.18
CA ASN A 649 -18.93 8.77 -33.73
C ASN A 649 -19.85 7.94 -32.79
N VAL A 650 -19.72 8.13 -31.48
CA VAL A 650 -20.61 7.55 -30.49
C VAL A 650 -21.90 8.36 -30.39
N SER A 651 -23.03 7.70 -30.18
CA SER A 651 -24.30 8.40 -29.93
C SER A 651 -24.32 9.03 -28.55
N PRO A 652 -24.60 10.31 -28.37
CA PRO A 652 -24.70 10.95 -27.08
C PRO A 652 -25.81 10.39 -26.16
N GLN A 653 -26.80 9.66 -26.72
CA GLN A 653 -27.86 9.01 -25.98
C GLN A 653 -27.56 7.53 -25.62
N ARG A 654 -26.38 7.03 -25.97
CA ARG A 654 -26.02 5.62 -25.85
C ARG A 654 -24.68 5.44 -25.12
N ILE A 655 -24.48 6.21 -24.05
CA ILE A 655 -23.28 6.18 -23.23
C ILE A 655 -23.65 5.67 -21.85
N GLY A 656 -23.00 4.59 -21.43
CA GLY A 656 -23.06 4.06 -20.08
C GLY A 656 -21.72 4.14 -19.38
N LEU A 657 -21.75 3.93 -18.07
CA LEU A 657 -20.51 3.82 -17.29
C LEU A 657 -20.64 2.74 -16.21
N TYR A 658 -19.51 2.20 -15.78
CA TYR A 658 -19.47 1.29 -14.65
C TYR A 658 -18.12 1.32 -13.94
N GLY A 659 -18.13 0.96 -12.67
CA GLY A 659 -16.92 0.81 -11.88
C GLY A 659 -17.19 0.32 -10.47
N GLY A 660 -16.12 -0.09 -9.79
CA GLY A 660 -16.19 -0.62 -8.44
C GLY A 660 -15.57 0.32 -7.42
N SER A 661 -16.04 0.27 -6.15
CA SER A 661 -15.48 1.06 -5.05
C SER A 661 -15.55 2.57 -5.33
N TYR A 662 -14.41 3.24 -5.46
CA TYR A 662 -14.35 4.63 -5.91
C TYR A 662 -14.98 4.80 -7.31
N GLY A 663 -14.74 3.86 -8.23
CA GLY A 663 -15.37 3.87 -9.55
C GLY A 663 -16.88 3.74 -9.46
N GLY A 664 -17.39 2.95 -8.52
CA GLY A 664 -18.83 2.88 -8.24
C GLY A 664 -19.38 4.17 -7.64
N PHE A 665 -18.60 4.82 -6.78
CA PHE A 665 -18.91 6.15 -6.27
C PHE A 665 -19.03 7.18 -7.40
N ILE A 666 -18.05 7.25 -8.30
CA ILE A 666 -18.09 8.14 -9.48
C ILE A 666 -19.27 7.78 -10.40
N THR A 667 -19.56 6.48 -10.57
CA THR A 667 -20.75 6.04 -11.31
C THR A 667 -22.03 6.63 -10.72
N LEU A 668 -22.19 6.59 -9.39
CA LEU A 668 -23.34 7.21 -8.72
C LEU A 668 -23.36 8.74 -8.91
N MET A 669 -22.22 9.41 -8.72
CA MET A 669 -22.12 10.86 -8.91
C MET A 669 -22.48 11.26 -10.35
N ALA A 670 -22.03 10.50 -11.35
CA ALA A 670 -22.34 10.70 -12.76
C ALA A 670 -23.83 10.54 -13.04
N MET A 671 -24.45 9.46 -12.57
CA MET A 671 -25.87 9.18 -12.78
C MET A 671 -26.80 10.20 -12.09
N PHE A 672 -26.32 10.87 -11.03
CA PHE A 672 -27.13 11.83 -10.27
C PHE A 672 -26.90 13.27 -10.73
N ASN A 673 -25.67 13.65 -11.08
CA ASN A 673 -25.33 15.03 -11.41
C ASN A 673 -25.26 15.29 -12.93
N GLU A 674 -25.03 14.24 -13.75
CA GLU A 674 -24.87 14.34 -15.21
C GLU A 674 -25.84 13.42 -15.97
N PRO A 675 -27.15 13.42 -15.63
CA PRO A 675 -28.13 12.49 -16.21
C PRO A 675 -28.37 12.69 -17.72
N GLU A 676 -27.99 13.84 -18.25
CA GLU A 676 -28.08 14.14 -19.69
C GLU A 676 -26.93 13.49 -20.49
N VAL A 677 -25.83 13.08 -19.81
CA VAL A 677 -24.66 12.48 -20.45
C VAL A 677 -24.73 10.95 -20.39
N PHE A 678 -25.18 10.41 -19.25
CA PHE A 678 -25.13 8.98 -18.97
C PHE A 678 -26.53 8.36 -18.92
N THR A 679 -26.80 7.43 -19.84
CA THR A 679 -28.11 6.75 -19.97
C THR A 679 -28.24 5.58 -19.00
N ALA A 680 -27.14 4.86 -18.71
CA ALA A 680 -27.14 3.70 -17.82
C ALA A 680 -25.84 3.63 -17.00
N GLY A 681 -25.95 3.22 -15.74
CA GLY A 681 -24.80 3.06 -14.86
C GLY A 681 -24.83 1.77 -14.04
N ALA A 682 -23.67 1.12 -13.88
CA ALA A 682 -23.53 0.00 -12.94
C ALA A 682 -22.51 0.35 -11.83
N ALA A 683 -23.01 0.55 -10.63
CA ALA A 683 -22.26 0.99 -9.47
C ALA A 683 -21.97 -0.19 -8.52
N LEU A 684 -20.70 -0.64 -8.47
CA LEU A 684 -20.31 -1.86 -7.78
C LEU A 684 -19.64 -1.50 -6.45
N ARG A 685 -20.07 -2.11 -5.34
CA ARG A 685 -19.47 -1.92 -4.00
C ARG A 685 -19.12 -0.47 -3.68
N SER A 686 -20.07 0.43 -3.91
CA SER A 686 -19.86 1.88 -3.96
C SER A 686 -19.88 2.54 -2.60
N VAL A 687 -19.00 3.52 -2.37
CA VAL A 687 -19.16 4.49 -1.28
C VAL A 687 -20.31 5.44 -1.65
N THR A 688 -21.29 5.57 -0.77
CA THR A 688 -22.45 6.45 -0.97
C THR A 688 -22.42 7.67 -0.05
N ASP A 689 -21.64 7.58 1.03
CA ASP A 689 -21.46 8.66 2.01
C ASP A 689 -20.08 8.54 2.65
N TRP A 690 -19.17 9.43 2.32
CA TRP A 690 -17.79 9.41 2.79
C TRP A 690 -17.65 9.55 4.31
N ALA A 691 -18.66 10.11 5.02
CA ALA A 691 -18.68 10.16 6.47
C ALA A 691 -18.79 8.77 7.13
N HIS A 692 -19.11 7.75 6.36
CA HIS A 692 -19.19 6.35 6.81
C HIS A 692 -17.94 5.52 6.47
N TYR A 693 -17.00 6.09 5.72
CA TYR A 693 -15.79 5.39 5.31
C TYR A 693 -14.67 5.49 6.37
N ASN A 694 -13.50 4.89 6.11
CA ASN A 694 -12.40 4.84 7.08
C ASN A 694 -11.63 6.15 7.21
N HIS A 695 -11.02 6.38 8.38
CA HIS A 695 -10.28 7.61 8.68
C HIS A 695 -9.03 7.78 7.81
N GLY A 696 -8.20 6.73 7.72
CA GLY A 696 -6.89 6.82 7.06
C GLY A 696 -6.95 7.22 5.58
N TYR A 697 -8.04 6.88 4.87
CA TYR A 697 -8.27 7.33 3.49
C TYR A 697 -8.98 8.71 3.48
N THR A 698 -10.13 8.78 4.12
CA THR A 698 -11.07 9.89 3.91
C THR A 698 -10.58 11.19 4.53
N ALA A 699 -9.98 11.13 5.74
CA ALA A 699 -9.52 12.33 6.42
C ALA A 699 -8.37 13.04 5.70
N ASN A 700 -7.57 12.32 4.91
CA ASN A 700 -6.53 12.94 4.10
C ASN A 700 -7.11 13.80 2.97
N ILE A 701 -8.18 13.31 2.33
CA ILE A 701 -8.79 13.96 1.16
C ILE A 701 -9.85 14.99 1.56
N LEU A 702 -10.69 14.67 2.55
CA LEU A 702 -11.85 15.49 2.94
C LEU A 702 -11.75 16.12 4.35
N ASN A 703 -10.60 15.98 5.03
CA ASN A 703 -10.46 16.28 6.46
C ASN A 703 -11.39 15.38 7.30
N THR A 704 -11.92 15.82 8.44
CA THR A 704 -12.95 15.04 9.16
C THR A 704 -14.34 15.67 8.98
N PRO A 705 -15.43 14.89 9.09
CA PRO A 705 -16.79 15.45 8.90
C PRO A 705 -17.14 16.60 9.86
N ALA A 706 -16.56 16.55 11.06
CA ALA A 706 -16.75 17.59 12.06
C ALA A 706 -15.94 18.86 11.75
N GLU A 707 -14.83 18.74 11.04
CA GLU A 707 -13.94 19.85 10.69
C GLU A 707 -14.29 20.48 9.36
N ASP A 708 -14.74 19.72 8.37
CA ASP A 708 -14.98 20.17 7.00
C ASP A 708 -16.25 19.52 6.41
N SER A 709 -17.40 19.86 6.95
CA SER A 709 -18.70 19.32 6.52
C SER A 709 -19.04 19.66 5.06
N ILE A 710 -18.54 20.79 4.54
CA ILE A 710 -18.72 21.18 3.13
C ILE A 710 -18.13 20.12 2.21
N ALA A 711 -16.91 19.68 2.47
CA ALA A 711 -16.23 18.65 1.66
C ALA A 711 -17.03 17.34 1.63
N TYR A 712 -17.63 16.95 2.73
CA TYR A 712 -18.42 15.71 2.82
C TYR A 712 -19.74 15.75 2.06
N VAL A 713 -20.47 16.85 2.20
CA VAL A 713 -21.76 17.02 1.52
C VAL A 713 -21.59 17.04 0.00
N GLN A 714 -20.63 17.80 -0.51
CA GLN A 714 -20.41 17.91 -1.95
C GLN A 714 -19.79 16.63 -2.57
N SER A 715 -19.17 15.78 -1.76
CA SER A 715 -18.49 14.56 -2.23
C SER A 715 -19.33 13.28 -2.04
N SER A 716 -20.51 13.32 -1.44
CA SER A 716 -21.24 12.09 -1.09
C SER A 716 -22.51 11.92 -1.93
N PRO A 717 -22.62 10.86 -2.75
CA PRO A 717 -23.74 10.62 -3.66
C PRO A 717 -25.12 10.66 -3.03
N ILE A 718 -25.25 10.23 -1.79
CA ILE A 718 -26.53 10.16 -1.09
C ILE A 718 -27.27 11.52 -1.03
N TYR A 719 -26.54 12.64 -1.07
CA TYR A 719 -27.12 14.00 -1.10
C TYR A 719 -27.67 14.38 -2.48
N PHE A 720 -27.24 13.69 -3.53
CA PHE A 720 -27.62 13.97 -4.93
C PHE A 720 -28.57 12.94 -5.53
N ALA A 721 -28.99 11.95 -4.76
CA ALA A 721 -29.84 10.83 -5.20
C ALA A 721 -31.14 11.26 -5.93
N GLU A 722 -31.62 12.48 -5.67
CA GLU A 722 -32.79 13.08 -6.33
C GLU A 722 -32.57 13.24 -7.86
N GLY A 723 -31.30 13.42 -8.29
CA GLY A 723 -30.95 13.63 -9.70
C GLY A 723 -31.01 12.38 -10.58
N LEU A 724 -31.19 11.17 -10.04
CA LEU A 724 -31.25 9.94 -10.82
C LEU A 724 -32.38 9.99 -11.87
N GLN A 725 -32.02 9.80 -13.16
CA GLN A 725 -32.95 9.71 -14.31
C GLN A 725 -32.73 8.45 -15.15
N GLY A 726 -31.47 8.07 -15.41
CA GLY A 726 -31.10 6.89 -16.22
C GLY A 726 -31.29 5.55 -15.46
N ALA A 727 -31.01 4.45 -16.13
CA ALA A 727 -31.09 3.10 -15.53
C ALA A 727 -29.87 2.84 -14.64
N LEU A 728 -30.10 2.49 -13.37
CA LEU A 728 -29.04 2.22 -12.41
C LEU A 728 -29.08 0.79 -11.88
N LEU A 729 -27.97 0.06 -12.02
CA LEU A 729 -27.72 -1.20 -11.35
C LEU A 729 -26.72 -0.97 -10.21
N MET A 730 -27.05 -1.42 -9.03
CA MET A 730 -26.14 -1.44 -7.90
C MET A 730 -25.82 -2.89 -7.52
N CYS A 731 -24.53 -3.21 -7.33
CA CYS A 731 -24.07 -4.53 -6.87
C CYS A 731 -23.24 -4.40 -5.61
N HIS A 732 -23.52 -5.20 -4.55
CA HIS A 732 -22.78 -5.09 -3.29
C HIS A 732 -22.64 -6.41 -2.55
N GLY A 733 -21.43 -6.68 -2.06
CA GLY A 733 -21.14 -7.81 -1.17
C GLY A 733 -21.69 -7.56 0.25
N MET A 734 -22.45 -8.53 0.80
CA MET A 734 -23.05 -8.30 2.12
C MET A 734 -22.06 -8.40 3.27
N VAL A 735 -20.89 -9.04 3.05
CA VAL A 735 -19.83 -9.16 4.04
C VAL A 735 -18.64 -8.23 3.75
N ASP A 736 -18.87 -7.16 2.97
CA ASP A 736 -17.89 -6.13 2.66
C ASP A 736 -17.48 -5.38 3.94
N ASP A 737 -16.22 -5.57 4.36
CA ASP A 737 -15.60 -4.95 5.53
C ASP A 737 -14.82 -3.68 5.17
N ASN A 738 -14.73 -3.35 3.89
CA ASN A 738 -14.10 -2.14 3.36
C ASN A 738 -15.12 -1.02 3.11
N VAL A 739 -16.02 -1.19 2.13
CA VAL A 739 -17.20 -0.37 1.95
C VAL A 739 -18.40 -1.13 2.47
N GLN A 740 -18.85 -0.79 3.65
CA GLN A 740 -19.81 -1.59 4.36
C GLN A 740 -21.17 -1.63 3.64
N PHE A 741 -21.84 -2.78 3.65
CA PHE A 741 -23.16 -2.96 3.07
C PHE A 741 -24.18 -1.90 3.57
N GLN A 742 -23.93 -1.31 4.74
CA GLN A 742 -24.71 -0.19 5.27
C GLN A 742 -24.83 0.97 4.29
N ASP A 743 -23.79 1.25 3.51
CA ASP A 743 -23.75 2.35 2.54
C ASP A 743 -24.87 2.21 1.50
N ILE A 744 -24.96 1.05 0.87
CA ILE A 744 -25.94 0.83 -0.18
C ILE A 744 -27.37 0.69 0.37
N VAL A 745 -27.53 0.18 1.60
CA VAL A 745 -28.83 0.10 2.30
C VAL A 745 -29.37 1.51 2.56
N ARG A 746 -28.53 2.45 2.98
CA ARG A 746 -28.91 3.84 3.21
C ARG A 746 -29.33 4.53 1.93
N LEU A 747 -28.58 4.35 0.83
CA LEU A 747 -28.94 4.92 -0.48
C LEU A 747 -30.26 4.30 -1.00
N THR A 748 -30.46 2.99 -0.83
CA THR A 748 -31.73 2.32 -1.16
C THR A 748 -32.92 2.95 -0.43
N GLN A 749 -32.79 3.18 0.88
CA GLN A 749 -33.83 3.85 1.66
C GLN A 749 -34.10 5.27 1.13
N ARG A 750 -33.05 5.99 0.74
CA ARG A 750 -33.17 7.33 0.17
C ARG A 750 -33.93 7.31 -1.17
N PHE A 751 -33.69 6.35 -2.06
CA PHE A 751 -34.43 6.20 -3.31
C PHE A 751 -35.93 5.91 -3.06
N ILE A 752 -36.23 5.04 -2.11
CA ILE A 752 -37.63 4.74 -1.72
C ILE A 752 -38.33 6.01 -1.24
N GLU A 753 -37.72 6.81 -0.40
CA GLU A 753 -38.28 8.07 0.11
C GLU A 753 -38.48 9.11 -1.02
N LEU A 754 -37.59 9.13 -2.03
CA LEU A 754 -37.67 10.01 -3.18
C LEU A 754 -38.61 9.47 -4.29
N GLY A 755 -39.14 8.26 -4.16
CA GLY A 755 -40.01 7.62 -5.15
C GLY A 755 -39.30 7.32 -6.47
N LYS A 756 -37.99 7.01 -6.44
CA LYS A 756 -37.23 6.58 -7.63
C LYS A 756 -37.54 5.14 -7.98
N GLU A 757 -37.75 4.84 -9.26
CA GLU A 757 -38.18 3.53 -9.75
C GLU A 757 -37.17 2.83 -10.68
N ASN A 758 -36.24 3.60 -11.29
CA ASN A 758 -35.32 3.13 -12.32
C ASN A 758 -33.96 2.67 -11.77
N TRP A 759 -33.99 1.93 -10.66
CA TRP A 759 -32.82 1.34 -10.03
C TRP A 759 -33.06 -0.11 -9.63
N GLU A 760 -32.00 -0.90 -9.66
CA GLU A 760 -31.96 -2.29 -9.19
C GLU A 760 -30.80 -2.48 -8.19
N LEU A 761 -30.97 -3.36 -7.21
CA LEU A 761 -29.92 -3.76 -6.27
C LEU A 761 -29.73 -5.29 -6.34
N ALA A 762 -28.52 -5.72 -6.70
CA ALA A 762 -28.07 -7.10 -6.56
C ALA A 762 -27.17 -7.24 -5.33
N VAL A 763 -27.46 -8.23 -4.48
CA VAL A 763 -26.69 -8.49 -3.26
C VAL A 763 -25.96 -9.82 -3.35
N TYR A 764 -24.73 -9.86 -2.82
CA TYR A 764 -23.87 -11.03 -2.85
C TYR A 764 -23.54 -11.46 -1.42
N PRO A 765 -24.27 -12.44 -0.86
CA PRO A 765 -24.26 -12.73 0.59
C PRO A 765 -22.93 -13.19 1.16
N VAL A 766 -22.07 -13.82 0.36
CA VAL A 766 -20.78 -14.37 0.80
C VAL A 766 -19.58 -13.50 0.39
N GLU A 767 -19.83 -12.47 -0.41
CA GLU A 767 -18.77 -11.66 -0.99
C GLU A 767 -18.41 -10.47 -0.11
N SER A 768 -17.08 -10.24 0.00
CA SER A 768 -16.47 -9.04 0.56
C SER A 768 -16.28 -7.96 -0.52
N HIS A 769 -15.38 -6.99 -0.28
CA HIS A 769 -15.12 -5.89 -1.19
C HIS A 769 -14.55 -6.34 -2.55
N GLY A 770 -13.59 -7.25 -2.54
CA GLY A 770 -13.14 -7.98 -3.73
C GLY A 770 -13.87 -9.31 -3.82
N PHE A 771 -14.64 -9.52 -4.88
CA PHE A 771 -15.32 -10.80 -5.07
C PHE A 771 -14.29 -11.90 -5.27
N VAL A 772 -14.60 -13.09 -4.74
CA VAL A 772 -13.72 -14.26 -4.82
C VAL A 772 -14.34 -15.36 -5.66
N GLU A 773 -15.67 -15.56 -5.50
CA GLU A 773 -16.35 -16.67 -6.14
C GLU A 773 -16.60 -16.41 -7.64
N PRO A 774 -16.17 -17.32 -8.55
CA PRO A 774 -16.44 -17.20 -9.99
C PRO A 774 -17.93 -17.07 -10.34
N SER A 775 -18.82 -17.68 -9.53
CA SER A 775 -20.28 -17.59 -9.70
C SER A 775 -20.79 -16.16 -9.43
N SER A 776 -20.25 -15.50 -8.42
CA SER A 776 -20.60 -14.11 -8.08
C SER A 776 -20.13 -13.16 -9.16
N TRP A 777 -18.89 -13.26 -9.61
CA TRP A 777 -18.36 -12.51 -10.74
C TRP A 777 -19.20 -12.71 -12.01
N THR A 778 -19.58 -13.95 -12.32
CA THR A 778 -20.38 -14.28 -13.49
C THR A 778 -21.77 -13.63 -13.42
N ASP A 779 -22.46 -13.68 -12.28
CA ASP A 779 -23.78 -13.07 -12.11
C ASP A 779 -23.70 -11.54 -12.21
N GLU A 780 -22.72 -10.92 -11.55
CA GLU A 780 -22.50 -9.46 -11.58
C GLU A 780 -22.31 -8.96 -13.02
N TYR A 781 -21.38 -9.57 -13.76
CA TYR A 781 -21.07 -9.12 -15.12
C TYR A 781 -22.17 -9.46 -16.15
N LYS A 782 -22.94 -10.49 -15.94
CA LYS A 782 -24.16 -10.73 -16.74
C LYS A 782 -25.21 -9.65 -16.52
N ARG A 783 -25.38 -9.19 -15.28
CA ARG A 783 -26.30 -8.07 -15.00
C ARG A 783 -25.82 -6.77 -15.61
N ILE A 784 -24.54 -6.48 -15.52
CA ILE A 784 -23.94 -5.29 -16.16
C ILE A 784 -24.14 -5.36 -17.68
N PHE A 785 -23.81 -6.49 -18.30
CA PHE A 785 -23.98 -6.67 -19.73
C PHE A 785 -25.46 -6.52 -20.16
N LYS A 786 -26.37 -7.11 -19.41
CA LYS A 786 -27.82 -6.98 -19.63
C LYS A 786 -28.28 -5.52 -19.55
N LEU A 787 -27.85 -4.80 -18.52
CA LEU A 787 -28.16 -3.37 -18.37
C LEU A 787 -27.77 -2.57 -19.61
N PHE A 788 -26.57 -2.78 -20.13
CA PHE A 788 -26.07 -2.06 -21.29
C PHE A 788 -26.78 -2.48 -22.60
N GLU A 789 -27.09 -3.78 -22.80
CA GLU A 789 -27.85 -4.28 -23.93
C GLU A 789 -29.27 -3.70 -23.98
N GLU A 790 -29.93 -3.54 -22.85
CA GLU A 790 -31.31 -3.04 -22.76
C GLU A 790 -31.41 -1.52 -22.88
N ASN A 791 -30.38 -0.77 -22.46
CA ASN A 791 -30.47 0.70 -22.39
C ASN A 791 -29.61 1.44 -23.43
N LEU A 792 -28.58 0.79 -24.00
CA LEU A 792 -27.65 1.46 -24.92
C LEU A 792 -27.74 0.93 -26.37
N LYS A 793 -28.52 -0.13 -26.65
CA LYS A 793 -28.74 -0.68 -27.99
C LYS A 793 -30.18 -0.56 -28.51
#